data_0ed39461692a90149947cff82cd80cd9
#
_entry.id   0ed39461692a90149947cff82cd80cd9
#
_cell.length_a   1.000
_cell.length_b   1.000
_cell.length_c   1.000
_cell.angle_alpha   90.00
_cell.angle_beta   90.00
_cell.angle_gamma   90.00
#
_symmetry.space_group_name_H-M   'P 1'
#
loop_
_entity.id
_entity.type
_entity.pdbx_description
1 polymer ?
#
loop_
_entity_poly.entity_id
_entity_poly.type
_entity_poly.pdbx_seq_one_letter_code
_entity_poly.pdbx_strand_id
1 'polypeptide(L)'
;MPQGKSVGSQQSRTGSSSILVPVFVPAVVVILLLVIGTISNPELAGNAFSATLRYITDTFGWFYMLSVAFFLIFIVGIAFTDWGHIKLGPDHADPQYSFPAWFAMLFSAGYGIALLFFGVAEPVLHYASPPTGAGETVDAAKQAMQIAFFHWGFHIWAIYGLVALVLGYFAFRHGLPLSMRSALYPLIGDRIYGPIGHAVDVFAILGTLFGIATTLGLSVAQINAGLNYLWPSIPVSTTVQIVSIALITSLAIISVVAGMDKGIKRLSIVNMVLAVTLMLFVFIAGPTIHILESFLQNTGSYLNFIVERTFNLQAYTRSDWIGNWTLFIFGWTIAWAPFVGLFVAKISRGRTIREFVVGVMLVPTIFTFLWFSVFGNTALHKIMNEGYTTLIGQVQADHAVALFKLYEVLPFSSIVSLITVLLIITFFVTSSDSGSLVVDSLASGGALESPVWQRIFWATTEGAVAAVLLLAGGLSALQTMTIASALPFSIIMIISALGMWRALVIEGHHHRSLQLEIQNRFSGTSGRGLWKRRLMGLVTFPGKTEVQDFIATTVTKAMLRVQRELARQDWHAEMRVDEENARIYLEVRREDKVDFIYEIRLVQHQLPDYAFPEMSHGKESDRIYYRAEVFLRLGGQSYDIFGFDQHDIIIDILDKFEKHLIFLEISPGNLPWNMVEHDEMLNNQTEADLRN
;
A
#
# COMPACT_ATOMS: atom_id res chain seq x y z
N MET A 1 6.70 -50.91 -12.10
CA MET A 1 7.82 -49.98 -12.37
C MET A 1 7.49 -49.20 -13.62
N PRO A 2 7.35 -47.91 -13.51
CA PRO A 2 8.17 -47.00 -14.29
C PRO A 2 8.83 -45.91 -13.41
N GLN A 3 10.00 -45.52 -13.84
CA GLN A 3 10.99 -44.68 -13.18
C GLN A 3 10.49 -43.26 -12.98
N GLY A 4 10.58 -42.79 -11.72
CA GLY A 4 10.42 -41.39 -11.39
C GLY A 4 11.48 -40.52 -12.02
N LYS A 5 11.07 -39.48 -12.75
CA LYS A 5 11.94 -38.39 -13.16
C LYS A 5 12.15 -37.50 -11.93
N SER A 6 13.39 -37.45 -11.45
CA SER A 6 13.88 -36.45 -10.51
C SER A 6 13.67 -35.07 -11.11
N VAL A 7 12.83 -34.27 -10.49
CA VAL A 7 12.76 -32.82 -10.73
C VAL A 7 14.03 -32.24 -10.11
N GLY A 8 14.91 -31.76 -10.96
CA GLY A 8 16.19 -31.22 -10.59
C GLY A 8 16.03 -30.00 -9.69
N SER A 9 16.77 -30.00 -8.59
CA SER A 9 17.05 -28.88 -7.74
C SER A 9 17.43 -27.66 -8.58
N GLN A 10 16.59 -26.64 -8.66
CA GLN A 10 17.01 -25.34 -9.14
C GLN A 10 17.93 -24.73 -8.08
N GLN A 11 19.22 -24.84 -8.34
CA GLN A 11 20.27 -24.12 -7.64
C GLN A 11 19.91 -22.62 -7.58
N SER A 12 20.02 -22.06 -6.41
CA SER A 12 20.05 -20.64 -6.14
C SER A 12 21.01 -19.93 -7.11
N ARG A 13 20.46 -19.30 -8.14
CA ARG A 13 21.21 -18.37 -8.99
C ARG A 13 21.26 -17.02 -8.31
N THR A 14 22.31 -16.79 -7.56
CA THR A 14 22.76 -15.46 -7.17
C THR A 14 22.91 -14.60 -8.43
N GLY A 15 22.17 -13.47 -8.50
CA GLY A 15 22.60 -12.32 -9.29
C GLY A 15 22.03 -12.14 -10.70
N SER A 16 20.77 -12.49 -10.96
CA SER A 16 20.03 -11.84 -12.06
C SER A 16 18.53 -11.84 -11.71
N SER A 17 17.98 -10.69 -11.37
CA SER A 17 16.52 -10.51 -11.34
C SER A 17 15.99 -10.80 -12.75
N SER A 18 15.41 -11.97 -12.91
CA SER A 18 14.86 -12.38 -14.19
C SER A 18 13.54 -11.66 -14.40
N ILE A 19 13.43 -10.92 -15.50
CA ILE A 19 12.16 -10.40 -16.00
C ILE A 19 11.14 -11.55 -16.03
N LEU A 20 9.97 -11.35 -15.49
CA LEU A 20 8.86 -12.26 -15.67
C LEU A 20 8.27 -12.05 -17.08
N VAL A 21 8.85 -12.74 -18.06
CA VAL A 21 8.53 -12.60 -19.50
C VAL A 21 7.02 -12.60 -19.78
N PRO A 22 6.19 -13.50 -19.17
CA PRO A 22 4.74 -13.51 -19.38
C PRO A 22 4.00 -12.27 -18.88
N VAL A 23 4.62 -11.42 -18.07
CA VAL A 23 4.06 -10.14 -17.61
C VAL A 23 4.68 -8.98 -18.38
N PHE A 24 6.01 -8.94 -18.47
CA PHE A 24 6.74 -7.86 -19.13
C PHE A 24 6.36 -7.70 -20.60
N VAL A 25 6.41 -8.79 -21.39
CA VAL A 25 6.18 -8.71 -22.84
C VAL A 25 4.75 -8.24 -23.18
N PRO A 26 3.66 -8.81 -22.61
CA PRO A 26 2.32 -8.30 -22.88
C PRO A 26 2.13 -6.84 -22.49
N ALA A 27 2.66 -6.40 -21.33
CA ALA A 27 2.58 -5.01 -20.91
C ALA A 27 3.26 -4.07 -21.92
N VAL A 28 4.48 -4.39 -22.33
CA VAL A 28 5.24 -3.61 -23.34
C VAL A 28 4.54 -3.61 -24.69
N VAL A 29 4.01 -4.75 -25.14
CA VAL A 29 3.28 -4.83 -26.43
C VAL A 29 2.05 -3.94 -26.43
N VAL A 30 1.23 -3.96 -25.36
CA VAL A 30 0.06 -3.08 -25.25
C VAL A 30 0.47 -1.61 -25.28
N ILE A 31 1.51 -1.23 -24.55
CA ILE A 31 2.02 0.14 -24.52
C ILE A 31 2.55 0.56 -25.90
N LEU A 32 3.33 -0.28 -26.58
CA LEU A 32 3.85 0.02 -27.92
C LEU A 32 2.73 0.16 -28.93
N LEU A 33 1.73 -0.71 -28.92
CA LEU A 33 0.56 -0.60 -29.80
C LEU A 33 -0.20 0.71 -29.58
N LEU A 34 -0.37 1.11 -28.33
CA LEU A 34 -0.99 2.38 -27.98
C LEU A 34 -0.15 3.57 -28.51
N VAL A 35 1.15 3.60 -28.20
CA VAL A 35 2.05 4.69 -28.59
C VAL A 35 2.14 4.80 -30.12
N ILE A 36 2.40 3.69 -30.83
CA ILE A 36 2.51 3.66 -32.29
C ILE A 36 1.18 4.04 -32.94
N GLY A 37 0.06 3.48 -32.46
CA GLY A 37 -1.27 3.80 -32.97
C GLY A 37 -1.62 5.28 -32.81
N THR A 38 -1.27 5.84 -31.65
CA THR A 38 -1.51 7.27 -31.34
C THR A 38 -0.64 8.20 -32.21
N ILE A 39 0.64 7.90 -32.38
CA ILE A 39 1.53 8.71 -33.23
C ILE A 39 1.14 8.60 -34.71
N SER A 40 0.71 7.42 -35.16
CA SER A 40 0.37 7.20 -36.58
C SER A 40 -0.85 8.01 -37.02
N ASN A 41 -1.81 8.25 -36.13
CA ASN A 41 -2.98 9.08 -36.42
C ASN A 41 -3.50 9.75 -35.14
N PRO A 42 -2.91 10.90 -34.73
CA PRO A 42 -3.28 11.56 -33.48
C PRO A 42 -4.73 12.02 -33.40
N GLU A 43 -5.33 12.44 -34.53
CA GLU A 43 -6.71 12.90 -34.58
C GLU A 43 -7.70 11.74 -34.37
N LEU A 44 -7.48 10.61 -35.05
CA LEU A 44 -8.28 9.41 -34.85
C LEU A 44 -8.15 8.88 -33.40
N ALA A 45 -6.93 8.90 -32.87
CA ALA A 45 -6.67 8.49 -31.50
C ALA A 45 -7.39 9.41 -30.48
N GLY A 46 -7.32 10.73 -30.67
CA GLY A 46 -8.01 11.70 -29.80
C GLY A 46 -9.55 11.50 -29.82
N ASN A 47 -10.12 11.28 -31.00
CA ASN A 47 -11.55 10.98 -31.13
C ASN A 47 -11.92 9.64 -30.46
N ALA A 48 -11.09 8.60 -30.62
CA ALA A 48 -11.28 7.31 -29.99
C ALA A 48 -11.18 7.41 -28.45
N PHE A 49 -10.22 8.19 -27.93
CA PHE A 49 -10.11 8.44 -26.48
C PHE A 49 -11.36 9.13 -25.93
N SER A 50 -11.82 10.18 -26.57
CA SER A 50 -13.02 10.91 -26.14
C SER A 50 -14.29 10.04 -26.19
N ALA A 51 -14.44 9.22 -27.23
CA ALA A 51 -15.54 8.25 -27.33
C ALA A 51 -15.46 7.16 -26.26
N THR A 52 -14.25 6.65 -25.98
CA THR A 52 -14.00 5.65 -24.94
C THR A 52 -14.31 6.20 -23.56
N LEU A 53 -13.86 7.43 -23.25
CA LEU A 53 -14.16 8.08 -21.98
C LEU A 53 -15.65 8.17 -21.76
N ARG A 54 -16.37 8.72 -22.74
CA ARG A 54 -17.84 8.87 -22.67
C ARG A 54 -18.52 7.50 -22.49
N TYR A 55 -18.14 6.50 -23.29
CA TYR A 55 -18.70 5.16 -23.16
C TYR A 55 -18.49 4.56 -21.76
N ILE A 56 -17.28 4.69 -21.19
CA ILE A 56 -16.97 4.15 -19.86
C ILE A 56 -17.75 4.91 -18.79
N THR A 57 -17.77 6.25 -18.84
CA THR A 57 -18.46 7.06 -17.82
C THR A 57 -19.96 6.85 -17.84
N ASP A 58 -20.57 6.78 -19.03
CA ASP A 58 -22.01 6.60 -19.18
C ASP A 58 -22.47 5.17 -18.83
N THR A 59 -21.65 4.17 -19.17
CA THR A 59 -22.02 2.76 -18.99
C THR A 59 -21.60 2.19 -17.65
N PHE A 60 -20.40 2.53 -17.17
CA PHE A 60 -19.78 1.94 -15.97
C PHE A 60 -19.61 2.93 -14.81
N GLY A 61 -20.09 4.17 -14.91
CA GLY A 61 -19.99 5.15 -13.83
C GLY A 61 -20.59 4.64 -12.50
N TRP A 62 -21.73 3.95 -12.57
CA TRP A 62 -22.35 3.31 -11.41
C TRP A 62 -21.46 2.24 -10.78
N PHE A 63 -20.70 1.50 -11.59
CA PHE A 63 -19.80 0.46 -11.11
C PHE A 63 -18.60 1.05 -10.37
N TYR A 64 -18.03 2.16 -10.87
CA TYR A 64 -16.96 2.88 -10.17
C TYR A 64 -17.41 3.36 -8.78
N MET A 65 -18.56 4.04 -8.72
CA MET A 65 -19.09 4.55 -7.47
C MET A 65 -19.39 3.41 -6.47
N LEU A 66 -20.02 2.34 -6.94
CA LEU A 66 -20.29 1.16 -6.13
C LEU A 66 -18.99 0.49 -5.65
N SER A 67 -17.97 0.39 -6.50
CA SER A 67 -16.68 -0.19 -6.15
C SER A 67 -15.99 0.62 -5.05
N VAL A 68 -15.96 1.93 -5.18
CA VAL A 68 -15.33 2.81 -4.18
C VAL A 68 -16.10 2.80 -2.86
N ALA A 69 -17.44 2.80 -2.91
CA ALA A 69 -18.28 2.61 -1.73
C ALA A 69 -17.99 1.28 -1.04
N PHE A 70 -17.88 0.19 -1.82
CA PHE A 70 -17.51 -1.12 -1.31
C PHE A 70 -16.12 -1.12 -0.65
N PHE A 71 -15.11 -0.49 -1.27
CA PHE A 71 -13.77 -0.42 -0.70
C PHE A 71 -13.75 0.30 0.65
N LEU A 72 -14.47 1.42 0.75
CA LEU A 72 -14.59 2.17 2.00
C LEU A 72 -15.28 1.34 3.09
N ILE A 73 -16.43 0.74 2.78
CA ILE A 73 -17.18 -0.08 3.75
C ILE A 73 -16.37 -1.30 4.18
N PHE A 74 -15.69 -1.95 3.24
CA PHE A 74 -14.91 -3.15 3.48
C PHE A 74 -13.71 -2.87 4.41
N ILE A 75 -12.89 -1.86 4.11
CA ILE A 75 -11.69 -1.57 4.91
C ILE A 75 -12.05 -1.08 6.31
N VAL A 76 -13.05 -0.23 6.43
CA VAL A 76 -13.55 0.25 7.73
C VAL A 76 -14.19 -0.90 8.50
N GLY A 77 -15.03 -1.71 7.82
CA GLY A 77 -15.67 -2.88 8.45
C GLY A 77 -14.66 -3.85 9.05
N ILE A 78 -13.61 -4.21 8.33
CA ILE A 78 -12.56 -5.11 8.85
C ILE A 78 -11.90 -4.55 10.13
N ALA A 79 -11.63 -3.24 10.17
CA ALA A 79 -10.97 -2.64 11.32
C ALA A 79 -11.79 -2.75 12.62
N PHE A 80 -13.13 -2.79 12.52
CA PHE A 80 -14.04 -2.92 13.67
C PHE A 80 -14.33 -4.37 14.08
N THR A 81 -13.90 -5.35 13.28
CA THR A 81 -14.02 -6.77 13.64
C THR A 81 -12.88 -7.24 14.54
N ASP A 82 -12.98 -8.49 15.02
CA ASP A 82 -11.90 -9.17 15.75
C ASP A 82 -10.62 -9.33 14.90
N TRP A 83 -10.75 -9.33 13.56
CA TRP A 83 -9.63 -9.39 12.63
C TRP A 83 -8.74 -8.13 12.67
N GLY A 84 -9.26 -7.03 13.22
CA GLY A 84 -8.49 -5.80 13.43
C GLY A 84 -7.23 -5.97 14.27
N HIS A 85 -7.12 -7.05 15.06
CA HIS A 85 -5.94 -7.35 15.88
C HIS A 85 -4.85 -8.15 15.14
N ILE A 86 -5.16 -8.70 13.96
CA ILE A 86 -4.21 -9.44 13.14
C ILE A 86 -3.11 -8.50 12.66
N LYS A 87 -1.84 -8.92 12.79
CA LYS A 87 -0.69 -8.14 12.32
C LYS A 87 -0.42 -8.35 10.83
N LEU A 88 0.06 -7.32 10.17
CA LEU A 88 0.64 -7.36 8.83
C LEU A 88 2.06 -7.92 8.91
N GLY A 89 2.16 -9.20 9.15
CA GLY A 89 3.38 -9.94 9.41
C GLY A 89 3.15 -11.05 10.44
N PRO A 90 4.20 -11.77 10.84
CA PRO A 90 4.14 -12.73 11.93
C PRO A 90 3.66 -12.08 13.23
N ASP A 91 3.02 -12.85 14.12
CA ASP A 91 2.44 -12.30 15.36
C ASP A 91 3.47 -11.69 16.29
N HIS A 92 4.72 -12.13 16.23
CA HIS A 92 5.86 -11.60 16.98
C HIS A 92 6.50 -10.37 16.33
N ALA A 93 6.15 -10.02 15.09
CA ALA A 93 6.76 -8.87 14.41
C ALA A 93 6.37 -7.56 15.09
N ASP A 94 7.39 -6.73 15.35
CA ASP A 94 7.19 -5.36 15.79
C ASP A 94 7.11 -4.41 14.60
N PRO A 95 6.41 -3.26 14.73
CA PRO A 95 6.37 -2.27 13.68
C PRO A 95 7.76 -1.76 13.33
N GLN A 96 8.13 -1.81 12.05
CA GLN A 96 9.45 -1.40 11.55
C GLN A 96 9.74 0.09 11.80
N TYR A 97 8.71 0.92 11.87
CA TYR A 97 8.81 2.37 12.05
C TYR A 97 7.99 2.83 13.25
N SER A 98 8.50 3.81 14.00
CA SER A 98 7.75 4.49 15.05
C SER A 98 6.50 5.19 14.47
N PHE A 99 5.46 5.44 15.27
CA PHE A 99 4.26 6.13 14.82
C PHE A 99 4.53 7.47 14.11
N PRO A 100 5.36 8.39 14.64
CA PRO A 100 5.63 9.66 13.96
C PRO A 100 6.33 9.47 12.60
N ALA A 101 7.29 8.54 12.51
CA ALA A 101 7.99 8.26 11.26
C ALA A 101 7.05 7.64 10.21
N TRP A 102 6.22 6.69 10.63
CA TRP A 102 5.22 6.08 9.77
C TRP A 102 4.19 7.09 9.24
N PHE A 103 3.68 7.96 10.11
CA PHE A 103 2.76 9.04 9.72
C PHE A 103 3.40 10.00 8.71
N ALA A 104 4.65 10.39 8.92
CA ALA A 104 5.38 11.23 7.97
C ALA A 104 5.55 10.55 6.60
N MET A 105 5.79 9.24 6.58
CA MET A 105 5.90 8.47 5.34
C MET A 105 4.56 8.27 4.64
N LEU A 106 3.47 8.00 5.37
CA LEU A 106 2.11 7.96 4.82
C LEU A 106 1.75 9.27 4.12
N PHE A 107 2.10 10.37 4.76
CA PHE A 107 1.90 11.69 4.24
C PHE A 107 2.62 11.95 2.91
N SER A 108 3.88 11.50 2.81
CA SER A 108 4.68 11.75 1.60
C SER A 108 4.28 10.87 0.40
N ALA A 109 3.50 9.81 0.63
CA ALA A 109 3.24 8.78 -0.37
C ALA A 109 2.15 9.10 -1.39
N GLY A 110 1.22 10.01 -1.08
CA GLY A 110 -0.02 10.03 -1.85
C GLY A 110 -0.40 11.34 -2.54
N TYR A 111 0.18 12.50 -2.22
CA TYR A 111 -0.53 13.73 -2.58
C TYR A 111 0.27 14.89 -3.14
N GLY A 112 1.56 14.83 -3.30
CA GLY A 112 2.33 16.02 -3.65
C GLY A 112 1.73 16.88 -4.76
N ILE A 113 1.59 16.33 -5.95
CA ILE A 113 1.21 17.07 -7.17
C ILE A 113 -0.30 17.35 -7.22
N ALA A 114 -1.12 16.36 -6.86
CA ALA A 114 -2.57 16.51 -6.92
C ALA A 114 -3.07 17.66 -6.04
N LEU A 115 -2.54 17.82 -4.83
CA LEU A 115 -2.90 18.90 -3.93
C LEU A 115 -2.45 20.27 -4.45
N LEU A 116 -1.28 20.34 -5.09
CA LEU A 116 -0.79 21.60 -5.71
C LEU A 116 -1.65 21.99 -6.91
N PHE A 117 -2.12 21.02 -7.70
CA PHE A 117 -2.93 21.29 -8.88
C PHE A 117 -4.38 21.64 -8.51
N PHE A 118 -5.02 20.84 -7.68
CA PHE A 118 -6.46 20.95 -7.39
C PHE A 118 -6.79 21.78 -6.15
N GLY A 119 -5.83 22.10 -5.28
CA GLY A 119 -6.08 22.76 -4.00
C GLY A 119 -6.77 24.13 -4.10
N VAL A 120 -6.55 24.84 -5.21
CA VAL A 120 -7.24 26.10 -5.56
C VAL A 120 -8.23 25.88 -6.69
N ALA A 121 -7.82 25.14 -7.75
CA ALA A 121 -8.62 25.01 -8.96
C ALA A 121 -9.99 24.39 -8.68
N GLU A 122 -10.02 23.29 -7.96
CA GLU A 122 -11.27 22.55 -7.71
C GLU A 122 -12.30 23.34 -6.90
N PRO A 123 -11.96 23.95 -5.75
CA PRO A 123 -12.90 24.82 -5.02
C PRO A 123 -13.45 25.97 -5.84
N VAL A 124 -12.60 26.62 -6.65
CA VAL A 124 -13.01 27.77 -7.49
C VAL A 124 -13.95 27.30 -8.62
N LEU A 125 -13.67 26.19 -9.28
CA LEU A 125 -14.48 25.65 -10.37
C LEU A 125 -15.84 25.16 -9.86
N HIS A 126 -15.90 24.49 -8.73
CA HIS A 126 -17.15 24.06 -8.13
C HIS A 126 -17.94 25.20 -7.53
N TYR A 127 -17.30 26.28 -7.11
CA TYR A 127 -17.97 27.52 -6.70
C TYR A 127 -18.62 28.20 -7.92
N ALA A 128 -17.90 28.29 -9.04
CA ALA A 128 -18.42 28.91 -10.25
C ALA A 128 -19.51 28.06 -10.93
N SER A 129 -19.34 26.73 -10.93
CA SER A 129 -20.24 25.78 -11.63
C SER A 129 -20.48 24.56 -10.75
N PRO A 130 -21.29 24.69 -9.68
CA PRO A 130 -21.61 23.56 -8.82
C PRO A 130 -22.48 22.52 -9.54
N PRO A 131 -22.42 21.24 -9.14
CA PRO A 131 -23.26 20.20 -9.76
C PRO A 131 -24.76 20.40 -9.50
N THR A 132 -25.13 21.18 -8.50
CA THR A 132 -26.52 21.48 -8.15
C THR A 132 -26.65 22.93 -7.66
N GLY A 133 -27.72 23.61 -8.10
CA GLY A 133 -27.97 25.00 -7.71
C GLY A 133 -27.27 26.03 -8.59
N ALA A 134 -27.32 27.29 -8.18
CA ALA A 134 -26.68 28.41 -8.86
C ALA A 134 -25.23 28.56 -8.39
N GLY A 135 -24.31 28.84 -9.31
CA GLY A 135 -22.93 29.19 -9.01
C GLY A 135 -22.80 30.54 -8.34
N GLU A 136 -21.61 30.85 -7.81
CA GLU A 136 -21.22 32.12 -7.23
C GLU A 136 -22.08 32.54 -6.02
N THR A 137 -22.61 31.58 -5.27
CA THR A 137 -23.42 31.78 -4.07
C THR A 137 -22.71 31.22 -2.82
N VAL A 138 -23.18 31.62 -1.63
CA VAL A 138 -22.70 31.06 -0.35
C VAL A 138 -22.88 29.52 -0.31
N ASP A 139 -24.00 29.03 -0.85
CA ASP A 139 -24.28 27.59 -0.88
C ASP A 139 -23.38 26.86 -1.90
N ALA A 140 -23.04 27.49 -3.03
CA ALA A 140 -22.06 26.99 -3.96
C ALA A 140 -20.67 26.92 -3.32
N ALA A 141 -20.25 27.87 -2.50
CA ALA A 141 -18.98 27.84 -1.77
C ALA A 141 -18.92 26.67 -0.78
N LYS A 142 -19.98 26.46 0.01
CA LYS A 142 -20.10 25.32 0.93
C LYS A 142 -20.06 23.99 0.17
N GLN A 143 -20.80 23.89 -0.95
CA GLN A 143 -20.83 22.71 -1.78
C GLN A 143 -19.47 22.42 -2.44
N ALA A 144 -18.76 23.45 -2.91
CA ALA A 144 -17.43 23.32 -3.49
C ALA A 144 -16.43 22.69 -2.50
N MET A 145 -16.40 23.16 -1.28
CA MET A 145 -15.51 22.61 -0.24
C MET A 145 -15.95 21.21 0.21
N GLN A 146 -17.24 20.95 0.28
CA GLN A 146 -17.77 19.61 0.59
C GLN A 146 -17.36 18.59 -0.48
N ILE A 147 -17.42 18.97 -1.76
CA ILE A 147 -17.02 18.14 -2.89
C ILE A 147 -15.50 17.90 -2.86
N ALA A 148 -14.69 18.94 -2.66
CA ALA A 148 -13.26 18.81 -2.55
C ALA A 148 -12.85 17.84 -1.41
N PHE A 149 -13.51 17.95 -0.23
CA PHE A 149 -13.28 17.02 0.87
C PHE A 149 -13.72 15.58 0.53
N PHE A 150 -14.81 15.43 -0.24
CA PHE A 150 -15.29 14.12 -0.70
C PHE A 150 -14.32 13.48 -1.68
N HIS A 151 -13.83 14.24 -2.65
CA HIS A 151 -12.89 13.74 -3.65
C HIS A 151 -11.54 13.35 -3.06
N TRP A 152 -11.06 14.02 -2.01
CA TRP A 152 -9.71 13.87 -1.47
C TRP A 152 -9.66 13.30 -0.04
N GLY A 153 -10.79 12.87 0.49
CA GLY A 153 -10.95 12.33 1.84
C GLY A 153 -10.89 10.81 1.91
N PHE A 154 -11.77 10.22 2.73
CA PHE A 154 -11.76 8.81 3.06
C PHE A 154 -11.83 7.87 1.86
N HIS A 155 -12.52 8.24 0.78
CA HIS A 155 -12.69 7.38 -0.39
C HIS A 155 -11.37 7.05 -1.07
N ILE A 156 -10.52 8.04 -1.28
CA ILE A 156 -9.18 7.85 -1.87
C ILE A 156 -8.32 6.97 -0.98
N TRP A 157 -8.33 7.26 0.33
CA TRP A 157 -7.52 6.49 1.26
C TRP A 157 -8.04 5.09 1.48
N ALA A 158 -9.34 4.84 1.28
CA ALA A 158 -9.89 3.49 1.24
C ALA A 158 -9.40 2.69 0.04
N ILE A 159 -9.29 3.33 -1.16
CA ILE A 159 -8.75 2.70 -2.37
C ILE A 159 -7.28 2.29 -2.13
N TYR A 160 -6.44 3.21 -1.70
CA TYR A 160 -5.02 2.95 -1.42
C TYR A 160 -4.84 1.97 -0.25
N GLY A 161 -5.60 2.16 0.81
CA GLY A 161 -5.56 1.34 2.01
C GLY A 161 -5.96 -0.11 1.73
N LEU A 162 -6.95 -0.35 0.88
CA LEU A 162 -7.34 -1.71 0.51
C LEU A 162 -6.21 -2.45 -0.21
N VAL A 163 -5.60 -1.83 -1.21
CA VAL A 163 -4.48 -2.44 -1.94
C VAL A 163 -3.30 -2.69 -1.01
N ALA A 164 -2.94 -1.70 -0.18
CA ALA A 164 -1.85 -1.84 0.78
C ALA A 164 -2.11 -2.92 1.83
N LEU A 165 -3.34 -3.00 2.34
CA LEU A 165 -3.76 -4.01 3.32
C LEU A 165 -3.64 -5.42 2.73
N VAL A 166 -4.15 -5.60 1.52
CA VAL A 166 -4.11 -6.88 0.78
C VAL A 166 -2.66 -7.29 0.52
N LEU A 167 -1.84 -6.39 -0.03
CA LEU A 167 -0.43 -6.66 -0.30
C LEU A 167 0.35 -6.99 0.98
N GLY A 168 0.18 -6.18 2.04
CA GLY A 168 0.86 -6.38 3.32
C GLY A 168 0.46 -7.69 4.00
N TYR A 169 -0.82 -8.02 3.97
CA TYR A 169 -1.34 -9.26 4.56
C TYR A 169 -0.78 -10.50 3.85
N PHE A 170 -0.89 -10.56 2.51
CA PHE A 170 -0.44 -11.75 1.78
C PHE A 170 1.07 -11.87 1.69
N ALA A 171 1.80 -10.76 1.53
CA ALA A 171 3.25 -10.83 1.40
C ALA A 171 3.94 -11.03 2.76
N PHE A 172 3.59 -10.23 3.78
CA PHE A 172 4.36 -10.25 5.03
C PHE A 172 3.88 -11.30 6.02
N ARG A 173 2.59 -11.69 5.97
CA ARG A 173 2.05 -12.71 6.86
C ARG A 173 2.11 -14.11 6.26
N HIS A 174 1.89 -14.23 4.95
CA HIS A 174 1.82 -15.53 4.26
C HIS A 174 3.00 -15.81 3.33
N GLY A 175 4.00 -14.91 3.23
CA GLY A 175 5.20 -15.13 2.43
C GLY A 175 4.97 -15.18 0.90
N LEU A 176 3.82 -14.70 0.42
CA LEU A 176 3.51 -14.67 -1.01
C LEU A 176 4.24 -13.50 -1.70
N PRO A 177 4.40 -13.52 -3.04
CA PRO A 177 5.01 -12.42 -3.76
C PRO A 177 4.33 -11.07 -3.47
N LEU A 178 5.11 -10.00 -3.37
CA LEU A 178 4.60 -8.64 -3.16
C LEU A 178 4.01 -8.09 -4.47
N SER A 179 2.93 -8.70 -4.92
CA SER A 179 2.23 -8.41 -6.17
C SER A 179 0.72 -8.64 -6.02
N MET A 180 -0.09 -7.96 -6.83
CA MET A 180 -1.55 -8.03 -6.77
C MET A 180 -2.11 -9.44 -7.02
N ARG A 181 -1.44 -10.27 -7.80
CA ARG A 181 -1.84 -11.67 -8.02
C ARG A 181 -1.92 -12.47 -6.71
N SER A 182 -1.10 -12.14 -5.72
CA SER A 182 -1.08 -12.84 -4.42
C SER A 182 -2.39 -12.75 -3.66
N ALA A 183 -3.16 -11.68 -3.87
CA ALA A 183 -4.48 -11.51 -3.30
C ALA A 183 -5.52 -12.54 -3.79
N LEU A 184 -5.29 -13.14 -4.94
CA LEU A 184 -6.17 -14.16 -5.52
C LEU A 184 -5.86 -15.56 -5.01
N TYR A 185 -4.74 -15.75 -4.31
CA TYR A 185 -4.27 -17.04 -3.85
C TYR A 185 -5.33 -17.83 -3.04
N PRO A 186 -6.10 -17.21 -2.11
CA PRO A 186 -7.16 -17.92 -1.39
C PRO A 186 -8.30 -18.46 -2.26
N LEU A 187 -8.43 -17.92 -3.47
CA LEU A 187 -9.51 -18.25 -4.40
C LEU A 187 -9.10 -19.28 -5.44
N ILE A 188 -7.87 -19.14 -6.00
CA ILE A 188 -7.42 -19.92 -7.15
C ILE A 188 -6.12 -20.70 -6.94
N GLY A 189 -5.50 -20.62 -5.75
CA GLY A 189 -4.27 -21.34 -5.40
C GLY A 189 -3.11 -21.00 -6.34
N ASP A 190 -2.28 -21.99 -6.67
CA ASP A 190 -1.08 -21.83 -7.50
C ASP A 190 -1.35 -21.34 -8.93
N ARG A 191 -2.61 -21.25 -9.34
CA ARG A 191 -2.99 -20.61 -10.61
C ARG A 191 -2.60 -19.15 -10.67
N ILE A 192 -2.25 -18.51 -9.54
CA ILE A 192 -1.67 -17.16 -9.51
C ILE A 192 -0.33 -17.08 -10.25
N TYR A 193 0.41 -18.19 -10.35
CA TYR A 193 1.66 -18.26 -11.12
C TYR A 193 1.44 -18.54 -12.61
N GLY A 194 0.19 -18.70 -13.02
CA GLY A 194 -0.23 -18.92 -14.40
C GLY A 194 -0.80 -17.67 -15.08
N PRO A 195 -1.48 -17.85 -16.24
CA PRO A 195 -1.98 -16.74 -17.08
C PRO A 195 -2.89 -15.75 -16.34
N ILE A 196 -3.71 -16.22 -15.39
CA ILE A 196 -4.63 -15.35 -14.62
C ILE A 196 -3.83 -14.36 -13.77
N GLY A 197 -2.83 -14.84 -13.00
CA GLY A 197 -1.99 -13.98 -12.19
C GLY A 197 -1.14 -13.04 -13.04
N HIS A 198 -0.61 -13.53 -14.17
CA HIS A 198 0.13 -12.69 -15.11
C HIS A 198 -0.73 -11.55 -15.67
N ALA A 199 -2.01 -11.82 -16.02
CA ALA A 199 -2.95 -10.78 -16.47
C ALA A 199 -3.21 -9.73 -15.39
N VAL A 200 -3.37 -10.15 -14.13
CA VAL A 200 -3.55 -9.23 -12.99
C VAL A 200 -2.35 -8.28 -12.85
N ASP A 201 -1.13 -8.79 -12.93
CA ASP A 201 0.07 -7.97 -12.84
C ASP A 201 0.21 -7.05 -14.06
N VAL A 202 -0.15 -7.48 -15.27
CA VAL A 202 -0.19 -6.62 -16.47
C VAL A 202 -1.18 -5.46 -16.28
N PHE A 203 -2.39 -5.70 -15.78
CA PHE A 203 -3.34 -4.62 -15.50
C PHE A 203 -2.84 -3.67 -14.41
N ALA A 204 -2.16 -4.18 -13.39
CA ALA A 204 -1.54 -3.34 -12.36
C ALA A 204 -0.42 -2.45 -12.93
N ILE A 205 0.42 -2.98 -13.84
CA ILE A 205 1.45 -2.22 -14.57
C ILE A 205 0.82 -1.13 -15.42
N LEU A 206 -0.18 -1.48 -16.24
CA LEU A 206 -0.86 -0.52 -17.11
C LEU A 206 -1.56 0.58 -16.32
N GLY A 207 -2.26 0.22 -15.25
CA GLY A 207 -2.90 1.21 -14.36
C GLY A 207 -1.87 2.16 -13.75
N THR A 208 -0.80 1.63 -13.16
CA THR A 208 0.27 2.42 -12.57
C THR A 208 0.91 3.36 -13.60
N LEU A 209 1.25 2.85 -14.78
CA LEU A 209 1.91 3.62 -15.84
C LEU A 209 1.02 4.77 -16.34
N PHE A 210 -0.26 4.53 -16.61
CA PHE A 210 -1.19 5.58 -17.05
C PHE A 210 -1.50 6.57 -15.94
N GLY A 211 -1.58 6.10 -14.70
CA GLY A 211 -1.71 6.97 -13.53
C GLY A 211 -0.53 7.94 -13.39
N ILE A 212 0.69 7.44 -13.48
CA ILE A 212 1.93 8.26 -13.44
C ILE A 212 1.99 9.20 -14.64
N ALA A 213 1.69 8.71 -15.85
CA ALA A 213 1.68 9.55 -17.06
C ALA A 213 0.67 10.71 -16.94
N THR A 214 -0.50 10.48 -16.36
CA THR A 214 -1.50 11.53 -16.10
C THR A 214 -0.98 12.56 -15.10
N THR A 215 -0.33 12.10 -14.03
CA THR A 215 0.30 12.99 -13.05
C THR A 215 1.41 13.83 -13.68
N LEU A 216 2.22 13.23 -14.56
CA LEU A 216 3.24 13.98 -15.32
C LEU A 216 2.60 15.04 -16.22
N GLY A 217 1.51 14.70 -16.91
CA GLY A 217 0.77 15.65 -17.74
C GLY A 217 0.26 16.86 -16.95
N LEU A 218 -0.37 16.61 -15.80
CA LEU A 218 -0.82 17.68 -14.89
C LEU A 218 0.34 18.51 -14.35
N SER A 219 1.45 17.84 -13.97
CA SER A 219 2.65 18.51 -13.47
C SER A 219 3.24 19.47 -14.49
N VAL A 220 3.43 19.01 -15.73
CA VAL A 220 4.06 19.85 -16.78
C VAL A 220 3.14 20.97 -17.24
N ALA A 221 1.83 20.77 -17.21
CA ALA A 221 0.88 21.87 -17.43
C ALA A 221 1.04 22.95 -16.35
N GLN A 222 1.11 22.57 -15.08
CA GLN A 222 1.28 23.49 -13.97
C GLN A 222 2.66 24.12 -13.94
N ILE A 223 3.74 23.39 -14.27
CA ILE A 223 5.09 23.94 -14.43
C ILE A 223 5.10 24.97 -15.54
N ASN A 224 4.52 24.67 -16.71
CA ASN A 224 4.47 25.61 -17.84
C ASN A 224 3.68 26.87 -17.47
N ALA A 225 2.54 26.75 -16.78
CA ALA A 225 1.80 27.90 -16.28
C ALA A 225 2.62 28.74 -15.30
N GLY A 226 3.34 28.10 -14.36
CA GLY A 226 4.23 28.78 -13.41
C GLY A 226 5.43 29.46 -14.07
N LEU A 227 6.03 28.80 -15.06
CA LEU A 227 7.14 29.42 -15.85
C LEU A 227 6.64 30.61 -16.65
N ASN A 228 5.48 30.52 -17.27
CA ASN A 228 4.88 31.66 -17.99
C ASN A 228 4.55 32.81 -17.01
N TYR A 229 4.06 32.48 -15.81
CA TYR A 229 3.81 33.48 -14.77
C TYR A 229 5.09 34.24 -14.35
N LEU A 230 6.20 33.52 -14.15
CA LEU A 230 7.48 34.10 -13.73
C LEU A 230 8.22 34.79 -14.89
N TRP A 231 8.14 34.20 -16.07
CA TRP A 231 8.77 34.67 -17.29
C TRP A 231 7.78 34.64 -18.45
N PRO A 232 7.04 35.74 -18.72
CA PRO A 232 6.03 35.78 -19.77
C PRO A 232 6.56 35.51 -21.20
N SER A 233 7.86 35.52 -21.39
CA SER A 233 8.52 35.12 -22.66
C SER A 233 8.41 33.61 -22.94
N ILE A 234 8.12 32.79 -21.93
CA ILE A 234 7.88 31.33 -22.07
C ILE A 234 6.39 31.13 -22.33
N PRO A 235 5.97 30.73 -23.55
CA PRO A 235 4.55 30.57 -23.86
C PRO A 235 3.96 29.31 -23.17
N VAL A 236 2.69 29.36 -22.83
CA VAL A 236 1.93 28.15 -22.48
C VAL A 236 1.64 27.38 -23.78
N SER A 237 2.32 26.25 -23.97
CA SER A 237 2.23 25.47 -25.21
C SER A 237 2.59 24.00 -24.99
N THR A 238 2.01 23.14 -25.83
CA THR A 238 2.32 21.68 -25.81
C THR A 238 3.82 21.43 -26.05
N THR A 239 4.49 22.23 -26.84
CA THR A 239 5.93 22.11 -27.08
C THR A 239 6.72 22.32 -25.80
N VAL A 240 6.43 23.37 -25.01
CA VAL A 240 7.10 23.60 -23.71
C VAL A 240 6.80 22.48 -22.73
N GLN A 241 5.57 21.97 -22.73
CA GLN A 241 5.19 20.84 -21.88
C GLN A 241 5.97 19.57 -22.24
N ILE A 242 6.14 19.24 -23.54
CA ILE A 242 6.92 18.08 -23.99
C ILE A 242 8.40 18.23 -23.63
N VAL A 243 8.97 19.42 -23.84
CA VAL A 243 10.35 19.70 -23.41
C VAL A 243 10.49 19.52 -21.89
N SER A 244 9.51 20.00 -21.13
CA SER A 244 9.46 19.79 -19.67
C SER A 244 9.38 18.31 -19.30
N ILE A 245 8.57 17.51 -20.00
CA ILE A 245 8.53 16.03 -19.83
C ILE A 245 9.92 15.46 -20.04
N ALA A 246 10.58 15.78 -21.14
CA ALA A 246 11.91 15.25 -21.47
C ALA A 246 12.96 15.62 -20.40
N LEU A 247 12.96 16.86 -19.93
CA LEU A 247 13.87 17.32 -18.88
C LEU A 247 13.61 16.60 -17.54
N ILE A 248 12.37 16.54 -17.11
CA ILE A 248 12.00 15.93 -15.82
C ILE A 248 12.25 14.42 -15.86
N THR A 249 11.92 13.75 -16.96
CA THR A 249 12.22 12.31 -17.17
C THR A 249 13.72 12.07 -17.13
N SER A 250 14.52 12.95 -17.74
CA SER A 250 15.98 12.86 -17.67
C SER A 250 16.50 13.01 -16.25
N LEU A 251 15.95 13.93 -15.46
CA LEU A 251 16.29 14.07 -14.04
C LEU A 251 15.90 12.82 -13.22
N ALA A 252 14.74 12.25 -13.50
CA ALA A 252 14.30 10.99 -12.85
C ALA A 252 15.25 9.84 -13.21
N ILE A 253 15.66 9.70 -14.48
CA ILE A 253 16.63 8.68 -14.92
C ILE A 253 17.98 8.86 -14.22
N ILE A 254 18.48 10.11 -14.10
CA ILE A 254 19.72 10.41 -13.37
C ILE A 254 19.59 9.95 -11.90
N SER A 255 18.45 10.20 -11.26
CA SER A 255 18.16 9.77 -9.90
C SER A 255 18.21 8.24 -9.78
N VAL A 256 17.55 7.52 -10.69
CA VAL A 256 17.53 6.05 -10.77
C VAL A 256 18.93 5.46 -10.94
N VAL A 257 19.76 6.03 -11.85
CA VAL A 257 21.11 5.53 -12.15
C VAL A 257 22.08 5.80 -11.00
N ALA A 258 21.93 6.93 -10.34
CA ALA A 258 22.79 7.33 -9.23
C ALA A 258 22.62 6.39 -7.99
N GLY A 259 21.60 5.53 -7.97
CA GLY A 259 21.37 4.57 -6.88
C GLY A 259 21.17 5.27 -5.53
N MET A 260 20.53 6.42 -5.54
CA MET A 260 20.52 7.35 -4.41
C MET A 260 19.36 7.07 -3.44
N ASP A 261 19.22 5.87 -2.87
CA ASP A 261 18.23 5.62 -1.80
C ASP A 261 18.31 6.69 -0.70
N LYS A 262 19.52 7.13 -0.36
CA LYS A 262 19.74 8.24 0.57
C LYS A 262 19.38 9.61 -0.02
N GLY A 263 19.54 9.81 -1.33
CA GLY A 263 19.23 11.07 -2.03
C GLY A 263 17.72 11.27 -2.17
N ILE A 264 16.99 10.25 -2.61
CA ILE A 264 15.53 10.26 -2.75
C ILE A 264 14.87 10.51 -1.40
N LYS A 265 15.32 9.82 -0.36
CA LYS A 265 14.80 10.05 1.01
C LYS A 265 15.00 11.51 1.45
N ARG A 266 16.15 12.10 1.19
CA ARG A 266 16.41 13.52 1.51
C ARG A 266 15.54 14.45 0.68
N LEU A 267 15.40 14.20 -0.61
CA LEU A 267 14.56 15.01 -1.50
C LEU A 267 13.10 14.94 -1.09
N SER A 268 12.58 13.77 -0.73
CA SER A 268 11.22 13.60 -0.22
C SER A 268 10.98 14.36 1.09
N ILE A 269 11.97 14.39 2.00
CA ILE A 269 11.88 15.19 3.24
C ILE A 269 11.87 16.69 2.89
N VAL A 270 12.73 17.14 1.98
CA VAL A 270 12.77 18.54 1.53
C VAL A 270 11.43 18.94 0.91
N ASN A 271 10.87 18.09 0.04
CA ASN A 271 9.56 18.31 -0.58
C ASN A 271 8.45 18.47 0.47
N MET A 272 8.44 17.61 1.47
CA MET A 272 7.47 17.69 2.55
C MET A 272 7.62 18.97 3.37
N VAL A 273 8.85 19.33 3.72
CA VAL A 273 9.13 20.57 4.47
C VAL A 273 8.70 21.78 3.66
N LEU A 274 9.00 21.83 2.36
CA LEU A 274 8.60 22.93 1.47
C LEU A 274 7.08 23.00 1.33
N ALA A 275 6.38 21.87 1.17
CA ALA A 275 4.92 21.83 1.07
C ALA A 275 4.25 22.35 2.37
N VAL A 276 4.73 21.89 3.53
CA VAL A 276 4.23 22.38 4.82
C VAL A 276 4.54 23.86 5.01
N THR A 277 5.73 24.32 4.63
CA THR A 277 6.12 25.73 4.70
C THR A 277 5.23 26.59 3.80
N LEU A 278 4.94 26.12 2.58
CA LEU A 278 4.03 26.78 1.65
C LEU A 278 2.61 26.87 2.23
N MET A 279 2.11 25.79 2.80
CA MET A 279 0.80 25.77 3.47
C MET A 279 0.75 26.76 4.65
N LEU A 280 1.77 26.77 5.51
CA LEU A 280 1.85 27.70 6.64
C LEU A 280 1.97 29.15 6.18
N PHE A 281 2.71 29.41 5.10
CA PHE A 281 2.79 30.73 4.50
C PHE A 281 1.40 31.21 4.07
N VAL A 282 0.65 30.42 3.30
CA VAL A 282 -0.70 30.81 2.84
C VAL A 282 -1.67 30.93 4.03
N PHE A 283 -1.53 30.07 5.04
CA PHE A 283 -2.32 30.15 6.26
C PHE A 283 -2.13 31.47 7.02
N ILE A 284 -0.89 31.95 7.12
CA ILE A 284 -0.54 33.20 7.84
C ILE A 284 -0.85 34.42 6.98
N ALA A 285 -0.55 34.39 5.67
CA ALA A 285 -0.76 35.51 4.75
C ALA A 285 -2.23 35.64 4.30
N GLY A 286 -3.01 34.60 4.44
CA GLY A 286 -4.44 34.54 4.11
C GLY A 286 -5.36 34.92 5.30
N PRO A 287 -6.65 34.69 5.15
CA PRO A 287 -7.66 34.99 6.19
C PRO A 287 -7.68 33.91 7.28
N THR A 288 -6.66 33.87 8.14
CA THR A 288 -6.40 32.80 9.13
C THR A 288 -7.64 32.39 9.94
N ILE A 289 -8.39 33.35 10.49
CA ILE A 289 -9.58 33.04 11.28
C ILE A 289 -10.67 32.39 10.44
N HIS A 290 -10.93 32.90 9.25
CA HIS A 290 -11.88 32.32 8.32
C HIS A 290 -11.47 30.88 7.90
N ILE A 291 -10.17 30.64 7.72
CA ILE A 291 -9.65 29.29 7.40
C ILE A 291 -9.97 28.31 8.54
N LEU A 292 -9.78 28.72 9.81
CA LEU A 292 -10.06 27.86 10.96
C LEU A 292 -11.56 27.60 11.13
N GLU A 293 -12.40 28.64 11.02
CA GLU A 293 -13.86 28.52 11.10
C GLU A 293 -14.41 27.63 9.99
N SER A 294 -13.94 27.83 8.74
CA SER A 294 -14.37 27.05 7.59
C SER A 294 -13.84 25.62 7.62
N PHE A 295 -12.65 25.37 8.15
CA PHE A 295 -12.15 24.01 8.36
C PHE A 295 -13.10 23.18 9.24
N LEU A 296 -13.54 23.73 10.38
CA LEU A 296 -14.48 23.06 11.27
C LEU A 296 -15.85 22.85 10.59
N GLN A 297 -16.37 23.89 9.95
CA GLN A 297 -17.66 23.83 9.26
C GLN A 297 -17.64 22.82 8.11
N ASN A 298 -16.61 22.84 7.27
CA ASN A 298 -16.48 21.95 6.12
C ASN A 298 -16.27 20.50 6.54
N THR A 299 -15.54 20.25 7.64
CA THR A 299 -15.38 18.90 8.21
C THR A 299 -16.72 18.36 8.70
N GLY A 300 -17.51 19.15 9.43
CA GLY A 300 -18.85 18.76 9.86
C GLY A 300 -19.79 18.52 8.66
N SER A 301 -19.74 19.39 7.66
CA SER A 301 -20.51 19.23 6.42
C SER A 301 -20.13 17.94 5.69
N TYR A 302 -18.85 17.65 5.52
CA TYR A 302 -18.37 16.41 4.90
C TYR A 302 -18.90 15.17 5.62
N LEU A 303 -18.78 15.10 6.95
CA LEU A 303 -19.24 13.96 7.74
C LEU A 303 -20.77 13.78 7.66
N ASN A 304 -21.52 14.85 7.56
CA ASN A 304 -22.98 14.80 7.42
C ASN A 304 -23.42 14.26 6.06
N PHE A 305 -22.72 14.62 4.98
CA PHE A 305 -23.11 14.28 3.61
C PHE A 305 -22.34 13.13 2.98
N ILE A 306 -21.39 12.51 3.69
CA ILE A 306 -20.53 11.46 3.11
C ILE A 306 -21.32 10.31 2.51
N VAL A 307 -22.39 9.84 3.18
CA VAL A 307 -23.21 8.74 2.71
C VAL A 307 -23.96 9.12 1.43
N GLU A 308 -24.63 10.27 1.43
CA GLU A 308 -25.34 10.75 0.24
C GLU A 308 -24.40 10.89 -0.95
N ARG A 309 -23.26 11.55 -0.78
CA ARG A 309 -22.27 11.75 -1.85
C ARG A 309 -21.69 10.44 -2.39
N THR A 310 -21.47 9.46 -1.51
CA THR A 310 -20.93 8.14 -1.88
C THR A 310 -21.82 7.42 -2.90
N PHE A 311 -23.14 7.61 -2.83
CA PHE A 311 -24.08 6.94 -3.72
C PHE A 311 -24.76 7.86 -4.74
N ASN A 312 -24.36 9.13 -4.81
CA ASN A 312 -24.98 10.11 -5.72
C ASN A 312 -24.30 10.10 -7.09
N LEU A 313 -24.99 9.57 -8.08
CA LEU A 313 -24.60 9.52 -9.48
C LEU A 313 -25.26 10.61 -10.33
N GLN A 314 -26.00 11.52 -9.74
CA GLN A 314 -26.82 12.49 -10.48
C GLN A 314 -27.75 11.85 -11.53
N ALA A 315 -28.29 10.67 -11.22
CA ALA A 315 -29.05 9.84 -12.16
C ALA A 315 -30.28 10.55 -12.76
N TYR A 316 -30.84 11.53 -12.03
CA TYR A 316 -32.02 12.29 -12.49
C TYR A 316 -31.67 13.52 -13.34
N THR A 317 -30.45 14.07 -13.20
CA THR A 317 -29.99 15.26 -13.95
C THR A 317 -29.08 14.92 -15.11
N ARG A 318 -28.40 13.77 -15.07
CA ARG A 318 -27.45 13.24 -16.08
C ARG A 318 -26.50 14.31 -16.63
N SER A 319 -25.75 14.96 -15.75
CA SER A 319 -24.73 15.92 -16.16
C SER A 319 -23.38 15.24 -16.42
N ASP A 320 -22.59 15.79 -17.33
CA ASP A 320 -21.22 15.34 -17.59
C ASP A 320 -20.27 15.60 -16.40
N TRP A 321 -20.75 16.34 -15.38
CA TRP A 321 -19.95 16.74 -14.24
C TRP A 321 -19.40 15.53 -13.46
N ILE A 322 -20.25 14.51 -13.25
CA ILE A 322 -19.83 13.32 -12.48
C ILE A 322 -18.69 12.57 -13.18
N GLY A 323 -18.75 12.48 -14.51
CA GLY A 323 -17.71 11.84 -15.34
C GLY A 323 -16.39 12.62 -15.31
N ASN A 324 -16.48 13.93 -15.44
CA ASN A 324 -15.32 14.82 -15.53
C ASN A 324 -14.60 15.03 -14.18
N TRP A 325 -15.30 14.82 -13.05
CA TRP A 325 -14.77 15.07 -11.72
C TRP A 325 -14.68 13.79 -10.87
N THR A 326 -15.77 13.34 -10.32
CA THR A 326 -15.76 12.25 -9.35
C THR A 326 -15.22 10.94 -9.95
N LEU A 327 -15.69 10.56 -11.13
CA LEU A 327 -15.24 9.32 -11.77
C LEU A 327 -13.79 9.42 -12.26
N PHE A 328 -13.37 10.61 -12.71
CA PHE A 328 -11.97 10.84 -13.07
C PHE A 328 -11.06 10.71 -11.85
N ILE A 329 -11.36 11.41 -10.74
CA ILE A 329 -10.53 11.39 -9.54
C ILE A 329 -10.46 9.98 -8.95
N PHE A 330 -11.58 9.27 -8.86
CA PHE A 330 -11.60 7.90 -8.35
C PHE A 330 -10.91 6.92 -9.32
N GLY A 331 -11.12 7.05 -10.63
CA GLY A 331 -10.42 6.24 -11.63
C GLY A 331 -8.92 6.46 -11.59
N TRP A 332 -8.48 7.71 -11.46
CA TRP A 332 -7.07 8.06 -11.33
C TRP A 332 -6.47 7.46 -10.05
N THR A 333 -7.18 7.56 -8.93
CA THR A 333 -6.76 6.95 -7.66
C THR A 333 -6.66 5.44 -7.75
N ILE A 334 -7.63 4.77 -8.41
CA ILE A 334 -7.60 3.32 -8.62
C ILE A 334 -6.40 2.92 -9.49
N ALA A 335 -6.11 3.69 -10.55
CA ALA A 335 -4.95 3.44 -11.40
C ALA A 335 -3.62 3.59 -10.63
N TRP A 336 -3.55 4.53 -9.69
CA TRP A 336 -2.39 4.75 -8.80
C TRP A 336 -2.29 3.75 -7.65
N ALA A 337 -3.36 3.04 -7.35
CA ALA A 337 -3.44 2.20 -6.16
C ALA A 337 -2.38 1.09 -6.08
N PRO A 338 -1.94 0.42 -7.17
CA PRO A 338 -0.85 -0.55 -7.07
C PRO A 338 0.45 0.07 -6.57
N PHE A 339 0.78 1.28 -7.03
CA PHE A 339 1.98 2.01 -6.63
C PHE A 339 1.92 2.47 -5.16
N VAL A 340 0.90 3.26 -4.82
CA VAL A 340 0.75 3.79 -3.46
C VAL A 340 0.53 2.65 -2.47
N GLY A 341 -0.28 1.65 -2.84
CA GLY A 341 -0.57 0.48 -2.02
C GLY A 341 0.67 -0.33 -1.68
N LEU A 342 1.56 -0.57 -2.66
CA LEU A 342 2.82 -1.28 -2.42
C LEU A 342 3.74 -0.50 -1.47
N PHE A 343 3.84 0.82 -1.65
CA PHE A 343 4.63 1.65 -0.75
C PHE A 343 4.08 1.63 0.67
N VAL A 344 2.77 1.88 0.82
CA VAL A 344 2.09 1.89 2.14
C VAL A 344 2.18 0.52 2.82
N ALA A 345 2.07 -0.58 2.06
CA ALA A 345 2.28 -1.93 2.59
C ALA A 345 3.69 -2.09 3.19
N LYS A 346 4.73 -1.71 2.43
CA LYS A 346 6.13 -1.84 2.87
C LYS A 346 6.40 -1.12 4.19
N ILE A 347 5.90 0.08 4.36
CA ILE A 347 6.14 0.88 5.58
C ILE A 347 5.26 0.47 6.76
N SER A 348 4.30 -0.43 6.55
CA SER A 348 3.30 -0.82 7.57
C SER A 348 3.51 -2.22 8.14
N ARG A 349 4.62 -2.89 7.80
CA ARG A 349 4.95 -4.22 8.32
C ARG A 349 4.95 -4.22 9.86
N GLY A 350 4.36 -5.25 10.46
CA GLY A 350 4.27 -5.44 11.90
C GLY A 350 3.12 -4.70 12.61
N ARG A 351 2.40 -3.80 11.90
CA ARG A 351 1.22 -3.14 12.47
C ARG A 351 0.00 -4.04 12.44
N THR A 352 -0.91 -3.83 13.37
CA THR A 352 -2.22 -4.48 13.33
C THR A 352 -3.08 -3.89 12.20
N ILE A 353 -4.02 -4.67 11.68
CA ILE A 353 -4.99 -4.20 10.67
C ILE A 353 -5.72 -2.94 11.15
N ARG A 354 -6.12 -2.91 12.44
CA ARG A 354 -6.82 -1.73 13.00
C ARG A 354 -5.95 -0.50 13.04
N GLU A 355 -4.70 -0.60 13.55
CA GLU A 355 -3.75 0.51 13.54
C GLU A 355 -3.48 1.00 12.13
N PHE A 356 -3.30 0.06 11.19
CA PHE A 356 -3.09 0.36 9.79
C PHE A 356 -4.26 1.14 9.19
N VAL A 357 -5.49 0.62 9.32
CA VAL A 357 -6.68 1.26 8.74
C VAL A 357 -6.90 2.65 9.33
N VAL A 358 -6.86 2.77 10.66
CA VAL A 358 -7.06 4.06 11.33
C VAL A 358 -5.99 5.07 10.89
N GLY A 359 -4.72 4.68 10.86
CA GLY A 359 -3.63 5.56 10.44
C GLY A 359 -3.73 5.99 8.98
N VAL A 360 -3.94 5.04 8.06
CA VAL A 360 -4.04 5.32 6.62
C VAL A 360 -5.28 6.13 6.26
N MET A 361 -6.39 5.93 6.98
CA MET A 361 -7.63 6.67 6.71
C MET A 361 -7.61 8.08 7.30
N LEU A 362 -7.17 8.25 8.54
CA LEU A 362 -7.32 9.54 9.25
C LEU A 362 -6.19 10.51 8.96
N VAL A 363 -4.93 10.06 9.04
CA VAL A 363 -3.78 10.98 9.01
C VAL A 363 -3.69 11.77 7.71
N PRO A 364 -3.72 11.12 6.55
CA PRO A 364 -3.66 11.87 5.30
C PRO A 364 -4.94 12.66 5.00
N THR A 365 -6.11 12.15 5.41
CA THR A 365 -7.39 12.86 5.23
C THR A 365 -7.41 14.18 5.98
N ILE A 366 -6.98 14.20 7.25
CA ILE A 366 -6.92 15.45 8.05
C ILE A 366 -5.99 16.45 7.38
N PHE A 367 -4.83 16.00 6.90
CA PHE A 367 -3.92 16.88 6.18
C PHE A 367 -4.54 17.46 4.91
N THR A 368 -5.20 16.62 4.12
CA THR A 368 -5.89 17.05 2.91
C THR A 368 -6.95 18.10 3.21
N PHE A 369 -7.73 17.89 4.26
CA PHE A 369 -8.74 18.86 4.71
C PHE A 369 -8.12 20.19 5.12
N LEU A 370 -6.97 20.15 5.82
CA LEU A 370 -6.21 21.36 6.14
C LEU A 370 -5.71 22.05 4.87
N TRP A 371 -5.17 21.28 3.91
CA TRP A 371 -4.66 21.82 2.64
C TRP A 371 -5.75 22.56 1.86
N PHE A 372 -6.88 21.89 1.60
CA PHE A 372 -8.00 22.51 0.89
C PHE A 372 -8.61 23.68 1.67
N SER A 373 -8.62 23.61 3.00
CA SER A 373 -9.08 24.74 3.82
C SER A 373 -8.15 25.94 3.70
N VAL A 374 -6.85 25.73 3.70
CA VAL A 374 -5.89 26.83 3.56
C VAL A 374 -5.94 27.42 2.15
N PHE A 375 -5.80 26.63 1.12
CA PHE A 375 -5.73 27.13 -0.25
C PHE A 375 -7.11 27.46 -0.84
N GLY A 376 -8.06 26.53 -0.74
CA GLY A 376 -9.41 26.66 -1.30
C GLY A 376 -10.22 27.77 -0.64
N ASN A 377 -10.28 27.79 0.69
CA ASN A 377 -11.03 28.86 1.39
C ASN A 377 -10.34 30.23 1.28
N THR A 378 -9.01 30.30 1.17
CA THR A 378 -8.34 31.57 0.87
C THR A 378 -8.77 32.09 -0.50
N ALA A 379 -8.82 31.23 -1.53
CA ALA A 379 -9.28 31.62 -2.86
C ALA A 379 -10.76 32.07 -2.84
N LEU A 380 -11.63 31.29 -2.21
CA LEU A 380 -13.06 31.63 -2.09
C LEU A 380 -13.27 32.94 -1.30
N HIS A 381 -12.52 33.14 -0.22
CA HIS A 381 -12.59 34.40 0.55
C HIS A 381 -12.16 35.60 -0.29
N LYS A 382 -11.08 35.48 -1.07
CA LYS A 382 -10.62 36.55 -1.98
C LYS A 382 -11.69 36.87 -3.03
N ILE A 383 -12.38 35.88 -3.57
CA ILE A 383 -13.46 36.08 -4.54
C ILE A 383 -14.68 36.73 -3.87
N MET A 384 -15.17 36.13 -2.78
CA MET A 384 -16.47 36.50 -2.19
C MET A 384 -16.41 37.80 -1.38
N ASN A 385 -15.33 38.02 -0.64
CA ASN A 385 -15.22 39.11 0.33
C ASN A 385 -14.34 40.27 -0.12
N GLU A 386 -13.33 39.98 -1.01
CA GLU A 386 -12.40 41.00 -1.49
C GLU A 386 -12.60 41.35 -2.98
N GLY A 387 -13.56 40.73 -3.66
CA GLY A 387 -13.96 41.07 -5.02
C GLY A 387 -12.99 40.57 -6.12
N TYR A 388 -12.13 39.59 -5.83
CA TYR A 388 -11.19 39.02 -6.83
C TYR A 388 -11.90 38.00 -7.77
N THR A 389 -12.98 38.46 -8.41
CA THR A 389 -13.83 37.62 -9.29
C THR A 389 -13.12 37.20 -10.58
N THR A 390 -12.10 37.94 -11.02
CA THR A 390 -11.32 37.60 -12.21
C THR A 390 -10.63 36.23 -12.12
N LEU A 391 -10.38 35.75 -10.88
CA LEU A 391 -9.80 34.42 -10.62
C LEU A 391 -10.69 33.31 -11.22
N ILE A 392 -12.01 33.45 -11.17
CA ILE A 392 -12.96 32.47 -11.71
C ILE A 392 -12.69 32.26 -13.21
N GLY A 393 -12.72 33.33 -14.00
CA GLY A 393 -12.51 33.23 -15.46
C GLY A 393 -11.13 32.73 -15.83
N GLN A 394 -10.08 33.10 -15.07
CA GLN A 394 -8.73 32.63 -15.29
C GLN A 394 -8.59 31.12 -15.04
N VAL A 395 -9.19 30.62 -13.96
CA VAL A 395 -9.14 29.18 -13.61
C VAL A 395 -10.03 28.35 -14.54
N GLN A 396 -11.15 28.89 -15.02
CA GLN A 396 -11.99 28.23 -16.02
C GLN A 396 -11.29 28.11 -17.38
N ALA A 397 -10.47 29.11 -17.74
CA ALA A 397 -9.71 29.08 -18.99
C ALA A 397 -8.52 28.10 -18.92
N ASP A 398 -7.85 28.02 -17.77
CA ASP A 398 -6.75 27.07 -17.52
C ASP A 398 -6.65 26.75 -16.05
N HIS A 399 -6.96 25.52 -15.67
CA HIS A 399 -6.88 25.05 -14.28
C HIS A 399 -5.46 25.12 -13.70
N ALA A 400 -4.43 25.00 -14.55
CA ALA A 400 -3.02 24.96 -14.12
C ALA A 400 -2.53 26.30 -13.54
N VAL A 401 -3.18 27.42 -13.88
CA VAL A 401 -2.78 28.75 -13.40
C VAL A 401 -3.32 29.06 -11.99
N ALA A 402 -4.28 28.29 -11.50
CA ALA A 402 -5.08 28.61 -10.31
C ALA A 402 -4.24 29.01 -9.10
N LEU A 403 -3.22 28.22 -8.77
CA LEU A 403 -2.35 28.42 -7.63
C LEU A 403 -1.50 29.70 -7.77
N PHE A 404 -0.95 29.92 -8.95
CA PHE A 404 -0.14 31.12 -9.24
C PHE A 404 -0.98 32.38 -9.23
N LYS A 405 -2.21 32.32 -9.70
CA LYS A 405 -3.15 33.45 -9.65
C LYS A 405 -3.62 33.76 -8.22
N LEU A 406 -3.75 32.78 -7.35
CA LEU A 406 -3.96 33.04 -5.94
C LEU A 406 -2.77 33.77 -5.32
N TYR A 407 -1.54 33.43 -5.69
CA TYR A 407 -0.35 34.08 -5.15
C TYR A 407 -0.21 35.54 -5.59
N GLU A 408 -0.81 35.98 -6.70
CA GLU A 408 -0.79 37.40 -7.12
C GLU A 408 -1.37 38.33 -6.06
N VAL A 409 -2.33 37.86 -5.27
CA VAL A 409 -2.98 38.64 -4.21
C VAL A 409 -2.38 38.37 -2.82
N LEU A 410 -1.26 37.67 -2.76
CA LEU A 410 -0.51 37.38 -1.53
C LEU A 410 0.89 38.03 -1.60
N PRO A 411 1.54 38.30 -0.45
CA PRO A 411 2.90 38.85 -0.45
C PRO A 411 3.90 37.86 -1.06
N PHE A 412 5.03 38.36 -1.59
CA PHE A 412 6.12 37.55 -2.12
C PHE A 412 5.75 36.61 -3.29
N SER A 413 4.73 36.94 -4.09
CA SER A 413 4.13 36.09 -5.12
C SER A 413 5.16 35.42 -6.05
N SER A 414 6.18 36.15 -6.55
CA SER A 414 7.22 35.59 -7.43
C SER A 414 8.10 34.56 -6.73
N ILE A 415 8.46 34.76 -5.47
CA ILE A 415 9.29 33.83 -4.69
C ILE A 415 8.52 32.56 -4.41
N VAL A 416 7.27 32.71 -3.97
CA VAL A 416 6.39 31.59 -3.65
C VAL A 416 6.08 30.78 -4.91
N SER A 417 5.85 31.43 -6.04
CA SER A 417 5.64 30.78 -7.34
C SER A 417 6.88 30.02 -7.80
N LEU A 418 8.08 30.58 -7.65
CA LEU A 418 9.32 29.88 -7.98
C LEU A 418 9.53 28.63 -7.12
N ILE A 419 9.32 28.75 -5.80
CA ILE A 419 9.38 27.60 -4.86
C ILE A 419 8.35 26.53 -5.27
N THR A 420 7.15 26.94 -5.65
CA THR A 420 6.11 26.02 -6.09
C THR A 420 6.49 25.27 -7.38
N VAL A 421 7.05 25.96 -8.38
CA VAL A 421 7.54 25.29 -9.61
C VAL A 421 8.63 24.27 -9.29
N LEU A 422 9.61 24.65 -8.46
CA LEU A 422 10.68 23.74 -8.03
C LEU A 422 10.11 22.54 -7.24
N LEU A 423 9.12 22.79 -6.40
CA LEU A 423 8.46 21.75 -5.61
C LEU A 423 7.71 20.76 -6.52
N ILE A 424 6.99 21.23 -7.55
CA ILE A 424 6.31 20.33 -8.50
C ILE A 424 7.32 19.46 -9.24
N ILE A 425 8.44 20.05 -9.71
CA ILE A 425 9.52 19.30 -10.39
C ILE A 425 10.07 18.22 -9.47
N THR A 426 10.42 18.56 -8.24
CA THR A 426 11.06 17.62 -7.32
C THR A 426 10.08 16.56 -6.80
N PHE A 427 8.81 16.89 -6.61
CA PHE A 427 7.77 15.91 -6.31
C PHE A 427 7.62 14.90 -7.44
N PHE A 428 7.60 15.37 -8.70
CA PHE A 428 7.45 14.45 -9.81
C PHE A 428 8.67 13.54 -9.98
N VAL A 429 9.89 14.09 -9.88
CA VAL A 429 11.13 13.28 -9.94
C VAL A 429 11.10 12.15 -8.90
N THR A 430 10.69 12.43 -7.66
CA THR A 430 10.58 11.40 -6.61
C THR A 430 9.45 10.41 -6.88
N SER A 431 8.34 10.84 -7.48
CA SER A 431 7.22 10.00 -7.83
C SER A 431 7.53 9.06 -9.01
N SER A 432 8.20 9.57 -10.06
CA SER A 432 8.61 8.77 -11.23
C SER A 432 9.67 7.73 -10.86
N ASP A 433 10.66 8.11 -10.04
CA ASP A 433 11.68 7.16 -9.56
C ASP A 433 11.05 6.01 -8.77
N SER A 434 10.20 6.34 -7.80
CA SER A 434 9.49 5.33 -7.01
C SER A 434 8.47 4.55 -7.86
N GLY A 435 7.81 5.19 -8.80
CA GLY A 435 6.84 4.58 -9.71
C GLY A 435 7.48 3.57 -10.65
N SER A 436 8.58 3.95 -11.30
CA SER A 436 9.33 3.05 -12.16
C SER A 436 9.88 1.82 -11.41
N LEU A 437 10.27 1.99 -10.12
CA LEU A 437 10.66 0.87 -9.26
C LEU A 437 9.48 -0.09 -9.00
N VAL A 438 8.27 0.43 -8.79
CA VAL A 438 7.08 -0.40 -8.57
C VAL A 438 6.66 -1.13 -9.84
N VAL A 439 6.61 -0.44 -10.98
CA VAL A 439 6.30 -1.06 -12.28
C VAL A 439 7.30 -2.17 -12.58
N ASP A 440 8.57 -1.92 -12.31
CA ASP A 440 9.64 -2.89 -12.48
C ASP A 440 9.52 -4.09 -11.53
N SER A 441 9.18 -3.87 -10.26
CA SER A 441 8.91 -4.94 -9.29
C SER A 441 7.74 -5.82 -9.75
N LEU A 442 6.64 -5.23 -10.25
CA LEU A 442 5.50 -5.96 -10.80
C LEU A 442 5.90 -6.77 -12.04
N ALA A 443 6.71 -6.18 -12.93
CA ALA A 443 7.23 -6.83 -14.14
C ALA A 443 8.24 -7.95 -13.85
N SER A 444 8.80 -7.96 -12.65
CA SER A 444 9.74 -8.98 -12.14
C SER A 444 9.10 -9.93 -11.13
N GLY A 445 7.76 -9.97 -11.07
CA GLY A 445 7.00 -10.91 -10.22
C GLY A 445 7.07 -10.62 -8.72
N GLY A 446 7.29 -9.37 -8.32
CA GLY A 446 7.39 -8.93 -6.93
C GLY A 446 8.82 -8.85 -6.39
N ALA A 447 9.83 -9.02 -7.24
CA ALA A 447 11.23 -8.85 -6.83
C ALA A 447 11.51 -7.41 -6.40
N LEU A 448 12.27 -7.26 -5.31
CA LEU A 448 12.62 -5.95 -4.75
C LEU A 448 13.86 -5.32 -5.41
N GLU A 449 14.72 -6.14 -5.97
CA GLU A 449 15.95 -5.71 -6.64
C GLU A 449 15.88 -6.06 -8.12
N SER A 450 16.13 -5.07 -8.96
CA SER A 450 16.13 -5.20 -10.42
C SER A 450 17.32 -4.50 -11.05
N PRO A 451 17.75 -4.94 -12.25
CA PRO A 451 18.82 -4.26 -12.98
C PRO A 451 18.44 -2.80 -13.30
N VAL A 452 19.40 -1.88 -13.17
CA VAL A 452 19.21 -0.44 -13.40
C VAL A 452 18.59 -0.14 -14.78
N TRP A 453 18.94 -0.92 -15.83
CA TRP A 453 18.40 -0.71 -17.17
C TRP A 453 16.87 -0.88 -17.25
N GLN A 454 16.27 -1.78 -16.44
CA GLN A 454 14.81 -1.97 -16.40
C GLN A 454 14.11 -0.74 -15.83
N ARG A 455 14.64 -0.16 -14.76
CA ARG A 455 14.10 1.07 -14.18
C ARG A 455 14.23 2.25 -15.16
N ILE A 456 15.36 2.36 -15.89
CA ILE A 456 15.54 3.36 -16.97
C ILE A 456 14.50 3.14 -18.06
N PHE A 457 14.26 1.88 -18.45
CA PHE A 457 13.26 1.53 -19.45
C PHE A 457 11.86 2.00 -19.02
N TRP A 458 11.44 1.72 -17.80
CA TRP A 458 10.13 2.11 -17.30
C TRP A 458 10.00 3.62 -17.14
N ALA A 459 10.98 4.31 -16.55
CA ALA A 459 10.98 5.78 -16.44
C ALA A 459 10.91 6.47 -17.82
N THR A 460 11.64 5.94 -18.82
CA THR A 460 11.56 6.44 -20.20
C THR A 460 10.19 6.18 -20.80
N THR A 461 9.62 5.02 -20.56
CA THR A 461 8.29 4.64 -21.06
C THR A 461 7.19 5.54 -20.47
N GLU A 462 7.24 5.85 -19.16
CA GLU A 462 6.33 6.81 -18.51
C GLU A 462 6.34 8.16 -19.21
N GLY A 463 7.52 8.73 -19.43
CA GLY A 463 7.69 10.00 -20.13
C GLY A 463 7.22 9.95 -21.58
N ALA A 464 7.53 8.90 -22.31
CA ALA A 464 7.13 8.72 -23.70
C ALA A 464 5.60 8.60 -23.83
N VAL A 465 4.95 7.81 -22.99
CA VAL A 465 3.49 7.67 -22.97
C VAL A 465 2.81 8.98 -22.64
N ALA A 466 3.30 9.71 -21.63
CA ALA A 466 2.75 11.02 -21.27
C ALA A 466 2.86 12.02 -22.42
N ALA A 467 4.01 12.10 -23.07
CA ALA A 467 4.24 13.00 -24.20
C ALA A 467 3.34 12.67 -25.39
N VAL A 468 3.19 11.39 -25.74
CA VAL A 468 2.38 10.96 -26.88
C VAL A 468 0.90 11.19 -26.63
N LEU A 469 0.38 10.87 -25.45
CA LEU A 469 -1.01 11.11 -25.09
C LEU A 469 -1.32 12.62 -25.04
N LEU A 470 -0.40 13.41 -24.51
CA LEU A 470 -0.54 14.88 -24.47
C LEU A 470 -0.61 15.48 -25.88
N LEU A 471 0.18 14.95 -26.83
CA LEU A 471 0.15 15.37 -28.24
C LEU A 471 -1.15 15.04 -28.95
N ALA A 472 -1.74 13.88 -28.66
CA ALA A 472 -2.92 13.38 -29.38
C ALA A 472 -4.25 13.97 -28.90
N GLY A 473 -4.38 14.25 -27.61
CA GLY A 473 -5.64 14.73 -27.03
C GLY A 473 -5.49 15.54 -25.76
N GLY A 474 -4.28 16.01 -25.45
CA GLY A 474 -4.01 16.79 -24.26
C GLY A 474 -4.27 16.01 -22.96
N LEU A 475 -4.68 16.71 -21.92
CA LEU A 475 -5.02 16.11 -20.64
C LEU A 475 -6.20 15.12 -20.71
N SER A 476 -7.13 15.33 -21.65
CA SER A 476 -8.28 14.43 -21.82
C SER A 476 -7.87 13.02 -22.25
N ALA A 477 -6.85 12.87 -23.11
CA ALA A 477 -6.32 11.56 -23.49
C ALA A 477 -5.70 10.83 -22.30
N LEU A 478 -4.92 11.56 -21.48
CA LEU A 478 -4.34 11.02 -20.26
C LEU A 478 -5.42 10.56 -19.26
N GLN A 479 -6.44 11.39 -19.05
CA GLN A 479 -7.58 11.04 -18.19
C GLN A 479 -8.32 9.80 -18.69
N THR A 480 -8.53 9.71 -20.01
CA THR A 480 -9.19 8.55 -20.63
C THR A 480 -8.45 7.26 -20.37
N MET A 481 -7.13 7.25 -20.59
CA MET A 481 -6.32 6.04 -20.40
C MET A 481 -6.30 5.61 -18.93
N THR A 482 -6.27 6.57 -18.03
CA THR A 482 -6.32 6.33 -16.59
C THR A 482 -7.65 5.70 -16.19
N ILE A 483 -8.79 6.28 -16.60
CA ILE A 483 -10.11 5.73 -16.33
C ILE A 483 -10.26 4.34 -16.98
N ALA A 484 -9.85 4.17 -18.23
CA ALA A 484 -9.97 2.91 -18.92
C ALA A 484 -9.17 1.78 -18.25
N SER A 485 -7.96 2.07 -17.74
CA SER A 485 -7.15 1.09 -17.02
C SER A 485 -7.68 0.80 -15.60
N ALA A 486 -8.35 1.76 -14.98
CA ALA A 486 -8.93 1.62 -13.66
C ALA A 486 -10.13 0.65 -13.63
N LEU A 487 -10.86 0.51 -14.73
CA LEU A 487 -12.05 -0.35 -14.80
C LEU A 487 -11.71 -1.84 -14.52
N PRO A 488 -10.83 -2.50 -15.29
CA PRO A 488 -10.44 -3.87 -14.99
C PRO A 488 -9.74 -4.00 -13.64
N PHE A 489 -8.98 -2.98 -13.22
CA PHE A 489 -8.30 -3.01 -11.94
C PHE A 489 -9.27 -2.90 -10.75
N SER A 490 -10.40 -2.19 -10.88
CA SER A 490 -11.48 -2.18 -9.88
C SER A 490 -12.05 -3.59 -9.65
N ILE A 491 -12.23 -4.36 -10.71
CA ILE A 491 -12.69 -5.75 -10.62
C ILE A 491 -11.65 -6.60 -9.86
N ILE A 492 -10.37 -6.43 -10.18
CA ILE A 492 -9.28 -7.12 -9.48
C ILE A 492 -9.28 -6.76 -7.99
N MET A 493 -9.49 -5.50 -7.64
CA MET A 493 -9.57 -5.05 -6.25
C MET A 493 -10.74 -5.68 -5.49
N ILE A 494 -11.92 -5.79 -6.11
CA ILE A 494 -13.09 -6.46 -5.51
C ILE A 494 -12.77 -7.94 -5.25
N ILE A 495 -12.21 -8.64 -6.25
CA ILE A 495 -11.84 -10.05 -6.10
C ILE A 495 -10.76 -10.21 -5.01
N SER A 496 -9.81 -9.29 -4.94
CA SER A 496 -8.77 -9.26 -3.91
C SER A 496 -9.34 -9.08 -2.51
N ALA A 497 -10.33 -8.21 -2.35
CA ALA A 497 -11.05 -8.02 -1.10
C ALA A 497 -11.80 -9.29 -0.67
N LEU A 498 -12.45 -10.00 -1.61
CA LEU A 498 -13.12 -11.28 -1.35
C LEU A 498 -12.11 -12.39 -0.98
N GLY A 499 -10.95 -12.41 -1.63
CA GLY A 499 -9.85 -13.31 -1.27
C GLY A 499 -9.36 -13.05 0.15
N MET A 500 -9.13 -11.79 0.50
CA MET A 500 -8.74 -11.41 1.85
C MET A 500 -9.82 -11.74 2.89
N TRP A 501 -11.09 -11.47 2.60
CA TRP A 501 -12.19 -11.84 3.48
C TRP A 501 -12.17 -13.33 3.79
N ARG A 502 -12.05 -14.18 2.76
CA ARG A 502 -11.96 -15.64 2.95
C ARG A 502 -10.78 -16.04 3.83
N ALA A 503 -9.61 -15.42 3.61
CA ALA A 503 -8.42 -15.68 4.40
C ALA A 503 -8.61 -15.29 5.87
N LEU A 504 -9.15 -14.09 6.12
CA LEU A 504 -9.41 -13.59 7.49
C LEU A 504 -10.45 -14.41 8.25
N VAL A 505 -11.49 -14.92 7.56
CA VAL A 505 -12.49 -15.82 8.19
C VAL A 505 -11.80 -17.07 8.72
N ILE A 506 -10.95 -17.70 7.90
CA ILE A 506 -10.26 -18.94 8.30
C ILE A 506 -9.28 -18.65 9.43
N GLU A 507 -8.52 -17.57 9.35
CA GLU A 507 -7.60 -17.17 10.40
C GLU A 507 -8.33 -16.81 11.72
N GLY A 508 -9.47 -16.14 11.62
CA GLY A 508 -10.32 -15.83 12.78
C GLY A 508 -10.83 -17.09 13.50
N HIS A 509 -11.18 -18.15 12.77
CA HIS A 509 -11.53 -19.43 13.38
C HIS A 509 -10.35 -20.04 14.13
N HIS A 510 -9.15 -19.95 13.58
CA HIS A 510 -7.94 -20.42 14.25
C HIS A 510 -7.66 -19.64 15.57
N HIS A 511 -7.72 -18.32 15.54
CA HIS A 511 -7.56 -17.50 16.74
C HIS A 511 -8.62 -17.80 17.81
N ARG A 512 -9.88 -18.00 17.44
CA ARG A 512 -10.94 -18.36 18.40
C ARG A 512 -10.68 -19.72 19.06
N SER A 513 -10.22 -20.70 18.30
CA SER A 513 -9.88 -22.02 18.86
C SER A 513 -8.75 -21.92 19.91
N LEU A 514 -7.76 -21.06 19.68
CA LEU A 514 -6.69 -20.79 20.63
C LEU A 514 -7.16 -20.04 21.89
N GLN A 515 -8.09 -19.08 21.76
CA GLN A 515 -8.63 -18.33 22.91
C GLN A 515 -9.54 -19.16 23.83
N LEU A 516 -10.35 -20.03 23.28
CA LEU A 516 -11.19 -20.95 24.05
C LEU A 516 -10.34 -21.85 24.95
N GLU A 517 -9.13 -22.12 24.55
CA GLU A 517 -8.16 -22.90 25.30
C GLU A 517 -7.57 -22.16 26.51
N ILE A 518 -7.24 -20.88 26.35
CA ILE A 518 -6.72 -20.09 27.47
C ILE A 518 -7.74 -20.08 28.60
N GLN A 519 -9.03 -19.97 28.30
CA GLN A 519 -10.12 -20.06 29.28
C GLN A 519 -10.22 -21.47 29.94
N ASN A 520 -10.03 -22.52 29.15
CA ASN A 520 -10.08 -23.90 29.66
C ASN A 520 -8.85 -24.27 30.50
N ARG A 521 -7.66 -23.73 30.20
CA ARG A 521 -6.44 -23.92 31.04
C ARG A 521 -6.55 -23.25 32.40
N PHE A 522 -7.30 -22.18 32.57
CA PHE A 522 -7.56 -21.58 33.87
C PHE A 522 -8.58 -22.35 34.71
N SER A 523 -9.36 -23.25 34.09
CA SER A 523 -10.39 -24.02 34.77
C SER A 523 -10.01 -25.47 35.10
N GLY A 524 -8.89 -25.99 34.66
CA GLY A 524 -8.65 -27.43 34.85
C GLY A 524 -7.23 -27.92 34.68
N THR A 525 -6.27 -27.50 35.49
CA THR A 525 -5.18 -28.36 36.00
C THR A 525 -4.24 -27.54 36.91
N SER A 526 -4.46 -27.63 38.19
CA SER A 526 -3.53 -27.19 39.22
C SER A 526 -2.34 -28.14 39.30
N GLY A 527 -1.39 -28.06 38.37
CA GLY A 527 -0.09 -28.73 38.45
C GLY A 527 0.82 -28.03 39.47
N ARG A 528 1.23 -28.71 40.53
CA ARG A 528 2.15 -28.25 41.59
C ARG A 528 3.55 -27.93 41.02
N GLY A 529 3.75 -26.95 40.19
CA GLY A 529 5.06 -26.60 39.63
C GLY A 529 5.04 -25.52 38.55
N LEU A 530 3.91 -25.30 37.88
CA LEU A 530 3.75 -24.34 36.77
C LEU A 530 4.16 -22.91 37.14
N TRP A 531 3.84 -22.45 38.36
CA TRP A 531 4.19 -21.10 38.79
C TRP A 531 5.71 -20.91 38.96
N LYS A 532 6.46 -21.94 39.43
CA LYS A 532 7.91 -21.87 39.55
C LYS A 532 8.57 -21.77 38.19
N ARG A 533 8.08 -22.51 37.18
CA ARG A 533 8.59 -22.47 35.83
C ARG A 533 8.31 -21.11 35.19
N ARG A 534 7.11 -20.58 35.39
CA ARG A 534 6.76 -19.23 34.90
C ARG A 534 7.66 -18.16 35.52
N LEU A 535 7.97 -18.31 36.81
CA LEU A 535 8.93 -17.41 37.49
C LEU A 535 10.33 -17.56 36.90
N MET A 536 10.79 -18.80 36.69
CA MET A 536 12.10 -19.06 36.05
C MET A 536 12.18 -18.41 34.65
N GLY A 537 11.18 -18.58 33.82
CA GLY A 537 11.10 -17.93 32.48
C GLY A 537 11.15 -16.40 32.52
N LEU A 538 10.74 -15.77 33.64
CA LEU A 538 10.78 -14.32 33.80
C LEU A 538 12.13 -13.79 34.32
N VAL A 539 12.86 -14.61 35.03
CA VAL A 539 14.09 -14.19 35.71
C VAL A 539 15.38 -14.84 35.18
N THR A 540 15.28 -15.78 34.23
CA THR A 540 16.44 -16.45 33.64
C THR A 540 16.69 -15.93 32.23
N PHE A 541 17.93 -15.52 31.95
CA PHE A 541 18.36 -14.97 30.66
C PHE A 541 19.50 -15.84 30.11
N PRO A 542 19.16 -16.98 29.44
CA PRO A 542 20.17 -17.95 29.01
C PRO A 542 21.01 -17.43 27.84
N GLY A 543 22.28 -17.92 27.80
CA GLY A 543 23.18 -17.67 26.70
C GLY A 543 22.83 -18.53 25.44
N LYS A 544 23.44 -18.18 24.31
CA LYS A 544 23.22 -18.88 23.03
C LYS A 544 23.45 -20.38 23.11
N THR A 545 24.58 -20.78 23.69
CA THR A 545 25.00 -22.20 23.82
C THR A 545 24.04 -23.02 24.66
N GLU A 546 23.54 -22.44 25.78
CA GLU A 546 22.61 -23.13 26.66
C GLU A 546 21.27 -23.45 25.97
N VAL A 547 20.77 -22.51 25.17
CA VAL A 547 19.52 -22.72 24.40
C VAL A 547 19.75 -23.70 23.25
N GLN A 548 20.91 -23.63 22.59
CA GLN A 548 21.26 -24.59 21.53
C GLN A 548 21.36 -26.02 22.09
N ASP A 549 22.02 -26.22 23.23
CA ASP A 549 22.09 -27.51 23.88
C ASP A 549 20.75 -28.04 24.36
N PHE A 550 19.87 -27.14 24.81
CA PHE A 550 18.51 -27.50 25.18
C PHE A 550 17.70 -28.00 23.96
N ILE A 551 17.80 -27.29 22.83
CA ILE A 551 17.13 -27.69 21.57
C ILE A 551 17.70 -29.04 21.10
N ALA A 552 19.02 -29.20 21.04
CA ALA A 552 19.66 -30.41 20.55
C ALA A 552 19.40 -31.65 21.41
N THR A 553 19.23 -31.46 22.71
CA THR A 553 19.13 -32.60 23.66
C THR A 553 17.72 -32.88 24.10
N THR A 554 17.03 -31.90 24.70
CA THR A 554 15.73 -32.09 25.35
C THR A 554 14.58 -32.06 24.35
N VAL A 555 14.59 -31.03 23.49
CA VAL A 555 13.56 -30.82 22.48
C VAL A 555 13.58 -31.95 21.44
N THR A 556 14.75 -32.24 20.89
CA THR A 556 14.92 -33.30 19.89
C THR A 556 14.41 -34.67 20.40
N LYS A 557 14.71 -35.01 21.65
CA LYS A 557 14.24 -36.27 22.23
C LYS A 557 12.72 -36.29 22.41
N ALA A 558 12.11 -35.17 22.81
CA ALA A 558 10.67 -35.05 22.97
C ALA A 558 9.96 -35.20 21.61
N MET A 559 10.40 -34.48 20.61
CA MET A 559 9.83 -34.54 19.24
C MET A 559 9.95 -35.93 18.61
N LEU A 560 11.11 -36.59 18.76
CA LEU A 560 11.31 -37.96 18.28
C LEU A 560 10.34 -38.97 18.93
N ARG A 561 9.99 -38.75 20.19
CA ARG A 561 9.01 -39.60 20.88
C ARG A 561 7.62 -39.38 20.30
N VAL A 562 7.20 -38.16 20.09
CA VAL A 562 5.92 -37.81 19.49
C VAL A 562 5.83 -38.35 18.05
N GLN A 563 6.88 -38.15 17.24
CA GLN A 563 6.96 -38.66 15.88
C GLN A 563 6.75 -40.18 15.82
N ARG A 564 7.46 -40.94 16.69
CA ARG A 564 7.37 -42.39 16.73
C ARG A 564 5.97 -42.86 17.13
N GLU A 565 5.33 -42.16 18.07
CA GLU A 565 4.00 -42.56 18.52
C GLU A 565 2.92 -42.21 17.48
N LEU A 566 3.04 -41.08 16.80
CA LEU A 566 2.18 -40.73 15.65
C LEU A 566 2.33 -41.73 14.49
N ALA A 567 3.57 -42.13 14.18
CA ALA A 567 3.83 -43.12 13.15
C ALA A 567 3.21 -44.52 13.51
N ARG A 568 3.14 -44.89 14.80
CA ARG A 568 2.47 -46.11 15.24
C ARG A 568 0.96 -46.07 15.06
N GLN A 569 0.39 -44.89 14.99
CA GLN A 569 -1.04 -44.64 14.76
C GLN A 569 -1.36 -44.29 13.29
N ASP A 570 -0.46 -44.68 12.35
CA ASP A 570 -0.58 -44.46 10.92
C ASP A 570 -0.65 -42.98 10.51
N TRP A 571 -0.07 -42.07 11.33
CA TRP A 571 0.12 -40.67 10.95
C TRP A 571 1.47 -40.45 10.30
N HIS A 572 1.48 -39.77 9.16
CA HIS A 572 2.72 -39.40 8.48
C HIS A 572 3.35 -38.19 9.19
N ALA A 573 4.35 -38.44 10.02
CA ALA A 573 5.07 -37.44 10.81
C ALA A 573 6.56 -37.43 10.44
N GLU A 574 7.07 -36.30 10.01
CA GLU A 574 8.49 -36.07 9.72
C GLU A 574 9.09 -35.08 10.70
N MET A 575 10.30 -35.34 11.13
CA MET A 575 11.08 -34.39 11.93
C MET A 575 12.33 -33.99 11.13
N ARG A 576 12.60 -32.69 11.11
CA ARG A 576 13.82 -32.15 10.47
C ARG A 576 14.57 -31.27 11.47
N VAL A 577 15.89 -31.32 11.41
CA VAL A 577 16.81 -30.56 12.25
C VAL A 577 17.71 -29.75 11.36
N ASP A 578 17.75 -28.45 11.57
CA ASP A 578 18.69 -27.52 10.97
C ASP A 578 19.68 -27.09 12.05
N GLU A 579 20.83 -27.77 12.08
CA GLU A 579 21.87 -27.52 13.09
C GLU A 579 22.52 -26.15 12.93
N GLU A 580 22.65 -25.63 11.70
CA GLU A 580 23.29 -24.35 11.45
C GLU A 580 22.48 -23.19 12.05
N ASN A 581 21.16 -23.24 11.94
CA ASN A 581 20.27 -22.20 12.43
C ASN A 581 19.65 -22.52 13.80
N ALA A 582 20.04 -23.64 14.44
CA ALA A 582 19.47 -24.14 15.69
C ALA A 582 17.92 -24.20 15.64
N ARG A 583 17.40 -24.82 14.58
CA ARG A 583 15.96 -25.01 14.35
C ARG A 583 15.61 -26.48 14.32
N ILE A 584 14.46 -26.80 14.86
CA ILE A 584 13.90 -28.15 14.78
C ILE A 584 12.41 -28.03 14.60
N TYR A 585 11.83 -28.85 13.69
CA TYR A 585 10.40 -28.91 13.53
C TYR A 585 9.89 -30.31 13.30
N LEU A 586 8.64 -30.52 13.77
CA LEU A 586 7.85 -31.70 13.56
C LEU A 586 6.72 -31.35 12.62
N GLU A 587 6.65 -32.00 11.46
CA GLU A 587 5.60 -31.86 10.46
C GLU A 587 4.74 -33.12 10.45
N VAL A 588 3.40 -32.95 10.53
CA VAL A 588 2.43 -34.05 10.41
C VAL A 588 1.56 -33.78 9.20
N ARG A 589 1.66 -34.65 8.19
CA ARG A 589 1.00 -34.50 6.87
C ARG A 589 -0.27 -35.35 6.78
N ARG A 590 -1.28 -34.83 6.08
CA ARG A 590 -2.50 -35.56 5.71
C ARG A 590 -2.95 -35.13 4.31
N GLU A 591 -3.11 -36.10 3.41
CA GLU A 591 -3.18 -35.98 1.94
C GLU A 591 -3.97 -34.79 1.35
N ASP A 592 -5.06 -34.33 1.98
CA ASP A 592 -5.89 -33.23 1.46
C ASP A 592 -6.11 -32.08 2.45
N LYS A 593 -5.39 -32.04 3.57
CA LYS A 593 -5.62 -31.07 4.65
C LYS A 593 -4.35 -30.31 4.99
N VAL A 594 -4.55 -29.20 5.68
CA VAL A 594 -3.46 -28.39 6.21
C VAL A 594 -2.55 -29.23 7.09
N ASP A 595 -1.25 -29.23 6.82
CA ASP A 595 -0.26 -29.91 7.63
C ASP A 595 -0.10 -29.22 8.99
N PHE A 596 0.08 -30.04 10.04
CA PHE A 596 0.47 -29.53 11.34
C PHE A 596 1.98 -29.34 11.40
N ILE A 597 2.44 -28.18 11.77
CA ILE A 597 3.85 -27.89 11.98
C ILE A 597 4.05 -27.29 13.38
N TYR A 598 4.96 -27.92 14.13
CA TYR A 598 5.42 -27.45 15.41
C TYR A 598 6.94 -27.24 15.31
N GLU A 599 7.38 -25.98 15.25
CA GLU A 599 8.77 -25.60 15.08
C GLU A 599 9.30 -24.91 16.33
N ILE A 600 10.56 -25.15 16.66
CA ILE A 600 11.27 -24.43 17.72
C ILE A 600 12.50 -23.77 17.12
N ARG A 601 12.67 -22.49 17.41
CA ARG A 601 13.76 -21.63 16.95
C ARG A 601 14.54 -21.04 18.11
N LEU A 602 15.82 -20.85 17.88
CA LEU A 602 16.67 -20.00 18.71
C LEU A 602 16.40 -18.54 18.34
N VAL A 603 15.82 -17.77 19.26
CA VAL A 603 15.51 -16.35 19.04
C VAL A 603 16.35 -15.48 19.97
N GLN A 604 16.92 -14.43 19.42
CA GLN A 604 17.72 -13.45 20.16
C GLN A 604 16.83 -12.33 20.69
N HIS A 605 17.02 -11.95 21.96
CA HIS A 605 16.32 -10.86 22.62
C HIS A 605 17.29 -9.89 23.28
N GLN A 606 16.86 -8.64 23.42
CA GLN A 606 17.57 -7.66 24.23
C GLN A 606 17.20 -7.83 25.71
N LEU A 607 18.19 -7.74 26.59
CA LEU A 607 17.98 -7.78 28.04
C LEU A 607 17.08 -6.61 28.47
N PRO A 608 15.99 -6.87 29.21
CA PRO A 608 15.13 -5.81 29.73
C PRO A 608 15.89 -4.96 30.78
N ASP A 609 15.65 -3.67 30.81
CA ASP A 609 16.32 -2.71 31.70
C ASP A 609 16.15 -3.03 33.20
N TYR A 610 15.08 -3.76 33.57
CA TYR A 610 14.87 -4.18 34.97
C TYR A 610 15.69 -5.39 35.40
N ALA A 611 16.28 -6.14 34.48
CA ALA A 611 16.95 -7.38 34.77
C ALA A 611 18.32 -7.17 35.47
N PHE A 612 19.07 -6.14 35.06
CA PHE A 612 20.36 -5.79 35.62
C PHE A 612 20.60 -4.28 35.54
N PRO A 613 20.12 -3.50 36.52
CA PRO A 613 20.28 -2.03 36.52
C PRO A 613 21.74 -1.55 36.46
N GLU A 614 22.68 -2.35 36.96
CA GLU A 614 24.11 -2.01 37.01
C GLU A 614 24.84 -2.22 35.67
N MET A 615 24.26 -3.01 34.75
CA MET A 615 24.80 -3.23 33.38
C MET A 615 24.34 -2.20 32.36
N SER A 616 23.60 -1.19 32.75
CA SER A 616 23.06 -0.16 31.86
C SER A 616 24.13 0.63 31.08
N HIS A 617 25.41 0.50 31.44
CA HIS A 617 26.55 1.22 30.85
C HIS A 617 27.52 0.29 30.07
N GLY A 618 27.17 -1.00 29.84
CA GLY A 618 27.96 -1.94 29.05
C GLY A 618 27.78 -1.77 27.54
N LYS A 619 28.64 -2.42 26.72
CA LYS A 619 28.51 -2.45 25.26
C LYS A 619 27.19 -3.14 24.86
N GLU A 620 26.60 -2.72 23.76
CA GLU A 620 25.32 -3.23 23.21
C GLU A 620 25.35 -4.76 23.00
N SER A 621 26.55 -5.33 22.71
CA SER A 621 26.78 -6.78 22.58
C SER A 621 26.57 -7.58 23.87
N ASP A 622 26.63 -6.94 25.03
CA ASP A 622 26.58 -7.61 26.36
C ASP A 622 25.14 -7.66 26.91
N ARG A 623 24.16 -7.11 26.14
CA ARG A 623 22.75 -7.01 26.50
C ARG A 623 21.86 -7.99 25.75
N ILE A 624 22.39 -9.13 25.35
CA ILE A 624 21.70 -10.11 24.52
C ILE A 624 21.48 -11.39 25.30
N TYR A 625 20.28 -11.93 25.26
CA TYR A 625 19.95 -13.28 25.71
C TYR A 625 19.17 -14.05 24.66
N TYR A 626 19.00 -15.33 24.83
CA TYR A 626 18.37 -16.20 23.82
C TYR A 626 17.19 -16.97 24.40
N ARG A 627 16.23 -17.30 23.57
CA ARG A 627 15.04 -18.08 23.90
C ARG A 627 14.83 -19.23 22.93
N ALA A 628 14.21 -20.31 23.40
CA ALA A 628 13.71 -21.40 22.57
C ALA A 628 12.22 -21.17 22.32
N GLU A 629 11.89 -20.52 21.22
CA GLU A 629 10.49 -20.13 20.93
C GLU A 629 9.81 -21.10 20.00
N VAL A 630 8.52 -21.33 20.27
CA VAL A 630 7.63 -22.20 19.48
C VAL A 630 6.97 -21.39 18.37
N PHE A 631 7.03 -21.90 17.15
CA PHE A 631 6.36 -21.38 15.97
C PHE A 631 5.44 -22.42 15.38
N LEU A 632 4.21 -22.03 15.07
CA LEU A 632 3.22 -22.86 14.41
C LEU A 632 2.95 -22.32 13.01
N ARG A 633 2.64 -23.19 12.04
CA ARG A 633 2.41 -22.81 10.63
C ARG A 633 1.36 -21.71 10.46
N LEU A 634 0.29 -21.72 11.22
CA LEU A 634 -0.84 -20.79 11.08
C LEU A 634 -0.79 -19.63 12.09
N GLY A 635 0.42 -19.21 12.52
CA GLY A 635 0.57 -18.15 13.50
C GLY A 635 0.19 -18.64 14.90
N GLY A 636 1.14 -19.11 15.65
CA GLY A 636 1.02 -19.36 17.09
C GLY A 636 1.64 -18.19 17.84
N GLN A 637 1.21 -18.01 19.07
CA GLN A 637 1.92 -17.11 19.97
C GLN A 637 3.34 -17.65 20.14
N SER A 638 4.35 -16.85 19.73
CA SER A 638 5.74 -17.15 20.06
C SER A 638 5.85 -17.14 21.58
N TYR A 639 6.12 -18.29 22.15
CA TYR A 639 6.34 -18.43 23.59
C TYR A 639 7.56 -19.31 23.84
N ASP A 640 8.27 -18.97 24.90
CA ASP A 640 9.49 -19.64 25.28
C ASP A 640 9.19 -20.95 26.02
N ILE A 641 9.89 -22.01 25.62
CA ILE A 641 9.84 -23.32 26.25
C ILE A 641 11.16 -23.68 26.95
N PHE A 642 12.10 -22.75 27.01
CA PHE A 642 13.35 -23.01 27.70
C PHE A 642 13.12 -23.40 29.16
N GLY A 643 13.73 -24.51 29.60
CA GLY A 643 13.51 -25.08 30.93
C GLY A 643 12.34 -26.06 31.06
N PHE A 644 11.60 -26.36 29.97
CA PHE A 644 10.65 -27.45 29.95
C PHE A 644 11.36 -28.79 29.97
N ASP A 645 10.78 -29.79 30.65
CA ASP A 645 11.25 -31.17 30.51
C ASP A 645 10.68 -31.87 29.28
N GLN A 646 11.15 -33.07 28.98
CA GLN A 646 10.66 -33.82 27.79
C GLN A 646 9.15 -34.08 27.82
N HIS A 647 8.59 -34.31 29.01
CA HIS A 647 7.17 -34.58 29.17
C HIS A 647 6.32 -33.34 28.92
N ASP A 648 6.76 -32.21 29.42
CA ASP A 648 6.10 -30.93 29.21
C ASP A 648 6.06 -30.55 27.73
N ILE A 649 7.18 -30.74 27.00
CA ILE A 649 7.24 -30.48 25.56
C ILE A 649 6.31 -31.42 24.79
N ILE A 650 6.24 -32.71 25.17
CA ILE A 650 5.29 -33.67 24.57
C ILE A 650 3.86 -33.22 24.76
N ILE A 651 3.50 -32.80 25.99
CA ILE A 651 2.14 -32.33 26.28
C ILE A 651 1.85 -31.08 25.46
N ASP A 652 2.78 -30.14 25.36
CA ASP A 652 2.60 -28.92 24.59
C ASP A 652 2.39 -29.22 23.09
N ILE A 653 3.19 -30.13 22.50
CA ILE A 653 2.98 -30.59 21.12
C ILE A 653 1.61 -31.20 20.92
N LEU A 654 1.17 -32.09 21.84
CA LEU A 654 -0.14 -32.75 21.75
C LEU A 654 -1.28 -31.76 21.90
N ASP A 655 -1.19 -30.80 22.81
CA ASP A 655 -2.16 -29.73 22.96
C ASP A 655 -2.29 -28.90 21.68
N LYS A 656 -1.19 -28.60 21.00
CA LYS A 656 -1.23 -27.87 19.74
C LYS A 656 -1.76 -28.72 18.58
N PHE A 657 -1.43 -30.00 18.57
CA PHE A 657 -1.92 -30.94 17.59
C PHE A 657 -3.44 -31.18 17.72
N GLU A 658 -3.96 -31.39 18.95
CA GLU A 658 -5.39 -31.51 19.20
C GLU A 658 -6.17 -30.29 18.64
N LYS A 659 -5.66 -29.11 18.86
CA LYS A 659 -6.26 -27.87 18.34
C LYS A 659 -6.22 -27.77 16.83
N HIS A 660 -5.14 -28.22 16.25
CA HIS A 660 -5.05 -28.30 14.80
C HIS A 660 -6.14 -29.25 14.26
N LEU A 661 -6.40 -30.37 14.93
CA LEU A 661 -7.47 -31.28 14.53
C LEU A 661 -8.86 -30.64 14.68
N ILE A 662 -9.11 -29.93 15.78
CA ILE A 662 -10.36 -29.17 15.97
C ILE A 662 -10.51 -28.08 14.89
N PHE A 663 -9.43 -27.38 14.57
CA PHE A 663 -9.42 -26.41 13.46
C PHE A 663 -9.81 -27.06 12.13
N LEU A 664 -9.27 -28.24 11.82
CA LEU A 664 -9.61 -28.97 10.59
C LEU A 664 -11.08 -29.41 10.53
N GLU A 665 -11.73 -29.62 11.66
CA GLU A 665 -13.16 -29.92 11.73
C GLU A 665 -14.04 -28.70 11.49
N ILE A 666 -13.65 -27.55 12.01
CA ILE A 666 -14.43 -26.31 11.98
C ILE A 666 -14.15 -25.49 10.70
N SER A 667 -12.99 -25.71 10.06
CA SER A 667 -12.54 -24.90 8.91
C SER A 667 -13.41 -25.13 7.68
N PRO A 668 -13.88 -24.06 7.00
CA PRO A 668 -14.71 -24.17 5.78
C PRO A 668 -13.95 -24.62 4.53
N GLY A 669 -12.79 -25.23 4.67
CA GLY A 669 -11.97 -25.79 3.59
C GLY A 669 -10.50 -25.37 3.68
N ASN A 670 -9.65 -26.06 2.92
CA ASN A 670 -8.23 -25.80 2.86
C ASN A 670 -7.94 -24.49 2.11
N LEU A 671 -7.02 -23.71 2.64
CA LEU A 671 -6.41 -22.60 1.88
C LEU A 671 -5.21 -23.14 1.11
N PRO A 672 -5.05 -22.76 -0.16
CA PRO A 672 -3.99 -23.32 -0.99
C PRO A 672 -2.57 -23.08 -0.47
N TRP A 673 -2.31 -21.97 0.23
CA TRP A 673 -0.98 -21.70 0.82
C TRP A 673 -0.60 -22.67 1.94
N ASN A 674 -1.53 -23.42 2.47
CA ASN A 674 -1.23 -24.47 3.43
C ASN A 674 -0.54 -25.67 2.79
N MET A 675 -0.46 -25.70 1.47
CA MET A 675 0.19 -26.73 0.67
C MET A 675 1.58 -26.30 0.14
N VAL A 676 2.01 -25.07 0.39
CA VAL A 676 3.36 -24.60 0.02
C VAL A 676 4.38 -25.25 0.95
N GLU A 677 5.46 -25.76 0.37
CA GLU A 677 6.53 -26.41 1.14
C GLU A 677 7.06 -25.46 2.23
N HIS A 678 7.20 -25.99 3.43
CA HIS A 678 7.61 -25.24 4.62
C HIS A 678 8.98 -24.56 4.44
N ASP A 679 9.88 -25.19 3.73
CA ASP A 679 11.23 -24.70 3.44
C ASP A 679 11.24 -23.41 2.59
N GLU A 680 10.27 -23.21 1.68
CA GLU A 680 10.17 -21.97 0.91
C GLU A 680 9.67 -20.79 1.76
N MET A 681 8.75 -21.03 2.70
CA MET A 681 8.28 -19.98 3.61
C MET A 681 9.38 -19.57 4.59
N LEU A 682 10.15 -20.52 5.10
CA LEU A 682 11.25 -20.27 6.03
C LEU A 682 12.41 -19.52 5.39
N ASN A 683 12.81 -19.90 4.18
CA ASN A 683 13.88 -19.22 3.45
C ASN A 683 13.52 -17.78 3.11
N ASN A 684 12.28 -17.51 2.71
CA ASN A 684 11.80 -16.16 2.42
C ASN A 684 11.71 -15.27 3.67
N GLN A 685 11.40 -15.84 4.84
CA GLN A 685 11.39 -15.11 6.11
C GLN A 685 12.81 -14.82 6.62
N THR A 686 13.72 -15.79 6.49
CA THR A 686 15.12 -15.67 6.98
C THR A 686 15.91 -14.67 6.13
N GLU A 687 15.71 -14.63 4.81
CA GLU A 687 16.36 -13.62 3.96
C GLU A 687 15.83 -12.20 4.24
N ALA A 688 14.59 -12.05 4.65
CA ALA A 688 14.03 -10.76 5.04
C ALA A 688 14.56 -10.31 6.42
N ASP A 689 14.78 -11.23 7.35
CA ASP A 689 15.25 -10.93 8.71
C ASP A 689 16.79 -10.71 8.78
N LEU A 690 17.56 -11.30 7.86
CA LEU A 690 19.01 -11.10 7.76
C LEU A 690 19.41 -9.83 7.00
N ARG A 691 18.48 -9.19 6.29
CA ARG A 691 18.72 -7.94 5.53
C ARG A 691 18.30 -6.67 6.28
N ASN A 692 17.83 -6.79 7.52
CA ASN A 692 17.58 -5.70 8.46
C ASN A 692 18.65 -5.67 9.55
#